data_338ee2dadc79b2efdeb87486c0910e12
#
_entry.id   338ee2dadc79b2efdeb87486c0910e12
#
_cell.length_a   1.000
_cell.length_b   1.000
_cell.length_c   1.000
_cell.angle_alpha   90.00
_cell.angle_beta   90.00
_cell.angle_gamma   90.00
#
_symmetry.space_group_name_H-M   'P 1'
#
loop_
_entity.id
_entity.type
_entity.pdbx_description
1 polymer ?
#
loop_
_entity_poly.entity_id
_entity_poly.type
_entity_poly.pdbx_seq_one_letter_code
_entity_poly.pdbx_strand_id
1 'polypeptide(L)'
;VVRVCIVEARGIYRKTPKFCPTLEATSNIECVVGVDRLDCVRRIHKGTAHFGVLTSEDLVAARWASVEILVASELRSHNSPFEYEVVAVVDNEADINTVHDLRGSKLCHPGYGLENHWTDVLANYFESTLVAKSCDPEISVVEDRIRSAAKYFGPSCKAGPWVPDPKQDRILKDRYSTLCQMCYDPYRCGIGDKHWGRRGALYCLTSGGGNVAWARLDDVRSHFGLTSLPAQAELSEYSFLCMDGHMQPINSTKPCVWVAKPWPVIAARRSHAAQIQRLVTGLSHDDPNSWQNALLSLLETYHIDINPLDNVIPIDDYLDQAPAFQSAYSFPECNPPRSIVYCTTSIIQHIKCSWLQEASQVYGVEPNIQCIRSASLESCMDDTQFKAADVVVVDQESRVKAQRDYNLLPILYEFSQNMHDRYATIAVIHNDAKYESFKDLKDVKACFPSYEGAAHLSVQDTIYNITGQVTSIHNYFHRDSCTWHPHSHRKCPEYYKGDEGALRCLAEGADVAFLSSDIYKLYTVGNLTSDWVAKTKQKSFKILCPYGSNEHGSKFEYCYLHWTSRGHFMTHNSTIARRNEIYNTLSDMDRLFGKTYKSETRPFTMYGIFDKRNNVLFHDSTDSLKGSQDLKKDYAKRSMEDVYEKYASQFYTDYSASAAKKFIFNIYGYSAFAFIYLIICRFFYSF
;
A
#
# COMPACT_ATOMS: atom_id res chain seq x y z
N VAL A 1 10.13 -35.66 8.90
CA VAL A 1 10.53 -34.27 9.16
C VAL A 1 9.30 -33.40 9.14
N VAL A 2 9.08 -32.62 10.20
CA VAL A 2 8.00 -31.64 10.31
C VAL A 2 8.59 -30.24 10.11
N ARG A 3 7.90 -29.37 9.37
CA ARG A 3 8.41 -28.03 9.05
C ARG A 3 7.54 -26.95 9.70
N VAL A 4 8.18 -26.10 10.52
CA VAL A 4 7.54 -24.92 11.13
C VAL A 4 7.79 -23.68 10.32
N CYS A 5 6.77 -22.90 10.00
CA CYS A 5 6.91 -21.60 9.36
C CYS A 5 7.08 -20.49 10.40
N ILE A 6 8.19 -19.78 10.31
CA ILE A 6 8.54 -18.71 11.24
C ILE A 6 8.68 -17.40 10.46
N VAL A 7 8.07 -16.34 10.96
CA VAL A 7 8.24 -14.97 10.45
C VAL A 7 9.28 -14.27 11.31
N GLU A 8 10.33 -13.75 10.68
CA GLU A 8 11.38 -13.00 11.39
C GLU A 8 10.86 -11.65 11.91
N ALA A 9 11.14 -11.41 13.19
CA ALA A 9 11.03 -10.07 13.73
C ALA A 9 12.10 -9.14 13.15
N ARG A 10 11.85 -7.83 13.16
CA ARG A 10 12.79 -6.83 12.67
C ARG A 10 13.91 -6.54 13.68
N GLY A 11 15.09 -6.23 13.18
CA GLY A 11 16.21 -5.72 13.96
C GLY A 11 17.04 -6.80 14.64
N ILE A 12 17.54 -6.49 15.85
CA ILE A 12 18.45 -7.35 16.62
C ILE A 12 17.77 -8.57 17.25
N TYR A 13 16.43 -8.59 17.27
CA TYR A 13 15.62 -9.65 17.87
C TYR A 13 15.29 -10.80 16.92
N ARG A 14 16.20 -11.09 15.97
CA ARG A 14 16.02 -12.23 15.08
C ARG A 14 16.07 -13.54 15.84
N LYS A 15 14.96 -14.30 15.80
CA LYS A 15 14.83 -15.57 16.50
C LYS A 15 15.39 -16.74 15.72
N THR A 16 15.24 -16.75 14.38
CA THR A 16 15.63 -17.91 13.56
C THR A 16 17.13 -18.20 13.59
N PRO A 17 18.07 -17.22 13.48
CA PRO A 17 19.49 -17.53 13.58
C PRO A 17 19.89 -18.10 14.94
N LYS A 18 19.14 -17.76 15.99
CA LYS A 18 19.43 -18.20 17.36
C LYS A 18 18.87 -19.60 17.67
N PHE A 19 17.64 -19.87 17.29
CA PHE A 19 16.90 -21.05 17.75
C PHE A 19 16.73 -22.14 16.69
N CYS A 20 16.70 -21.82 15.38
CA CYS A 20 16.58 -22.81 14.35
C CYS A 20 17.74 -23.84 14.32
N PRO A 21 19.00 -23.45 14.47
CA PRO A 21 20.10 -24.42 14.50
C PRO A 21 19.95 -25.44 15.65
N THR A 22 19.54 -25.00 16.84
CA THR A 22 19.29 -25.90 17.99
C THR A 22 18.10 -26.82 17.74
N LEU A 23 17.01 -26.28 17.16
CA LEU A 23 15.82 -27.06 16.81
C LEU A 23 16.14 -28.18 15.81
N GLU A 24 16.81 -27.83 14.71
CA GLU A 24 17.13 -28.75 13.62
C GLU A 24 18.17 -29.81 13.99
N ALA A 25 19.16 -29.45 14.82
CA ALA A 25 20.23 -30.36 15.21
C ALA A 25 19.76 -31.49 16.15
N THR A 26 18.73 -31.27 16.96
CA THR A 26 18.33 -32.16 18.06
C THR A 26 16.88 -32.66 17.96
N SER A 27 16.16 -32.29 16.87
CA SER A 27 14.80 -32.77 16.62
C SER A 27 14.58 -33.09 15.12
N ASN A 28 13.40 -33.62 14.81
CA ASN A 28 12.95 -33.84 13.41
C ASN A 28 12.11 -32.67 12.88
N ILE A 29 12.38 -31.45 13.38
CA ILE A 29 11.67 -30.23 12.98
C ILE A 29 12.62 -29.30 12.24
N GLU A 30 12.24 -28.86 11.05
CA GLU A 30 12.97 -27.89 10.23
C GLU A 30 12.29 -26.52 10.27
N CYS A 31 13.09 -25.46 10.29
CA CYS A 31 12.61 -24.10 10.14
C CYS A 31 12.38 -23.75 8.67
N VAL A 32 11.26 -23.13 8.39
CA VAL A 32 10.97 -22.47 7.11
C VAL A 32 10.73 -20.98 7.40
N VAL A 33 11.60 -20.12 6.91
CA VAL A 33 11.45 -18.67 7.13
C VAL A 33 10.43 -18.12 6.14
N GLY A 34 9.33 -17.58 6.65
CA GLY A 34 8.33 -16.86 5.88
C GLY A 34 8.67 -15.37 5.77
N VAL A 35 8.29 -14.76 4.66
CA VAL A 35 8.45 -13.31 4.43
C VAL A 35 7.51 -12.51 5.34
N ASP A 36 6.29 -13.04 5.52
CA ASP A 36 5.25 -12.50 6.38
C ASP A 36 4.29 -13.61 6.83
N ARG A 37 3.30 -13.27 7.68
CA ARG A 37 2.38 -14.28 8.21
C ARG A 37 1.50 -14.90 7.14
N LEU A 38 1.04 -14.13 6.16
CA LEU A 38 0.27 -14.67 5.04
C LEU A 38 1.11 -15.52 4.07
N ASP A 39 2.43 -15.30 3.99
CA ASP A 39 3.35 -16.23 3.32
C ASP A 39 3.38 -17.59 4.05
N CYS A 40 3.36 -17.60 5.39
CA CYS A 40 3.22 -18.83 6.16
C CYS A 40 1.91 -19.54 5.87
N VAL A 41 0.79 -18.84 5.74
CA VAL A 41 -0.49 -19.42 5.31
C VAL A 41 -0.35 -20.12 3.95
N ARG A 42 0.24 -19.45 2.95
CA ARG A 42 0.48 -20.03 1.62
C ARG A 42 1.36 -21.27 1.67
N ARG A 43 2.43 -21.24 2.48
CA ARG A 43 3.36 -22.36 2.63
C ARG A 43 2.72 -23.58 3.32
N ILE A 44 1.90 -23.35 4.33
CA ILE A 44 1.13 -24.42 5.00
C ILE A 44 0.11 -25.00 4.01
N HIS A 45 -0.62 -24.18 3.29
CA HIS A 45 -1.57 -24.64 2.28
C HIS A 45 -0.90 -25.46 1.17
N LYS A 46 0.24 -25.00 0.65
CA LYS A 46 1.02 -25.71 -0.38
C LYS A 46 1.76 -26.95 0.15
N GLY A 47 1.88 -27.12 1.47
CA GLY A 47 2.62 -28.21 2.13
C GLY A 47 4.14 -28.02 2.11
N THR A 48 4.65 -26.85 1.82
CA THR A 48 6.08 -26.51 1.96
C THR A 48 6.45 -26.20 3.41
N ALA A 49 5.48 -25.85 4.24
CA ALA A 49 5.52 -25.89 5.70
C ALA A 49 4.33 -26.69 6.22
N HIS A 50 4.37 -27.15 7.46
CA HIS A 50 3.31 -27.98 8.04
C HIS A 50 2.51 -27.24 9.11
N PHE A 51 3.11 -26.27 9.81
CA PHE A 51 2.43 -25.46 10.82
C PHE A 51 3.12 -24.13 11.07
N GLY A 52 2.42 -23.23 11.76
CA GLY A 52 2.92 -21.93 12.18
C GLY A 52 1.94 -21.22 13.10
N VAL A 53 2.33 -20.07 13.61
CA VAL A 53 1.48 -19.20 14.45
C VAL A 53 0.75 -18.21 13.56
N LEU A 54 -0.57 -18.14 13.73
CA LEU A 54 -1.46 -17.21 13.03
C LEU A 54 -2.32 -16.44 14.04
N THR A 55 -2.50 -15.15 13.79
CA THR A 55 -3.48 -14.34 14.53
C THR A 55 -4.90 -14.60 14.03
N SER A 56 -5.90 -14.17 14.77
CA SER A 56 -7.29 -14.28 14.32
C SER A 56 -7.56 -13.50 13.03
N GLU A 57 -6.89 -12.36 12.82
CA GLU A 57 -6.96 -11.60 11.58
C GLU A 57 -6.35 -12.37 10.39
N ASP A 58 -5.23 -13.06 10.60
CA ASP A 58 -4.63 -13.93 9.57
C ASP A 58 -5.58 -15.08 9.19
N LEU A 59 -6.30 -15.64 10.19
CA LEU A 59 -7.31 -16.65 9.95
C LEU A 59 -8.49 -16.14 9.12
N VAL A 60 -8.94 -14.90 9.35
CA VAL A 60 -9.97 -14.26 8.52
C VAL A 60 -9.50 -14.15 7.06
N ALA A 61 -8.26 -13.71 6.84
CA ALA A 61 -7.66 -13.63 5.50
C ALA A 61 -7.44 -15.01 4.86
N ALA A 62 -7.39 -16.08 5.67
CA ALA A 62 -7.11 -17.44 5.23
C ALA A 62 -8.35 -18.36 5.19
N ARG A 63 -9.57 -17.85 5.37
CA ARG A 63 -10.81 -18.67 5.43
C ARG A 63 -10.99 -19.58 4.21
N TRP A 64 -10.60 -19.13 3.03
CA TRP A 64 -10.63 -19.94 1.81
C TRP A 64 -9.80 -21.23 1.89
N ALA A 65 -8.81 -21.29 2.81
CA ALA A 65 -7.93 -22.45 3.01
C ALA A 65 -8.44 -23.40 4.12
N SER A 66 -9.62 -23.20 4.69
CA SER A 66 -10.14 -23.92 5.84
C SER A 66 -10.28 -25.45 5.62
N VAL A 67 -10.30 -25.91 4.37
CA VAL A 67 -10.26 -27.35 4.04
C VAL A 67 -8.87 -27.96 4.32
N GLU A 68 -7.79 -27.22 4.04
CA GLU A 68 -6.42 -27.70 4.11
C GLU A 68 -5.68 -27.27 5.38
N ILE A 69 -6.14 -26.22 6.06
CA ILE A 69 -5.54 -25.67 7.28
C ILE A 69 -6.52 -25.81 8.42
N LEU A 70 -6.07 -26.45 9.49
CA LEU A 70 -6.84 -26.64 10.72
C LEU A 70 -6.19 -25.92 11.88
N VAL A 71 -7.00 -25.50 12.85
CA VAL A 71 -6.56 -24.95 14.13
C VAL A 71 -6.32 -26.09 15.11
N ALA A 72 -5.11 -26.15 15.66
CA ALA A 72 -4.68 -27.20 16.55
C ALA A 72 -4.69 -26.81 18.04
N SER A 73 -4.19 -25.59 18.34
CA SER A 73 -4.04 -25.10 19.72
C SER A 73 -4.13 -23.58 19.76
N GLU A 74 -4.56 -23.05 20.88
CA GLU A 74 -4.54 -21.61 21.16
C GLU A 74 -3.27 -21.22 21.91
N LEU A 75 -2.82 -20.00 21.67
CA LEU A 75 -1.74 -19.35 22.40
C LEU A 75 -2.35 -18.31 23.35
N ARG A 76 -2.46 -18.63 24.64
CA ARG A 76 -3.13 -17.78 25.63
C ARG A 76 -2.11 -17.11 26.57
N SER A 77 -2.22 -15.80 26.73
CA SER A 77 -1.45 -15.04 27.72
C SER A 77 -2.12 -14.97 29.10
N HIS A 78 -3.38 -15.32 29.18
CA HIS A 78 -4.15 -15.37 30.41
C HIS A 78 -5.32 -16.36 30.29
N ASN A 79 -5.87 -16.76 31.40
CA ASN A 79 -6.94 -17.74 31.44
C ASN A 79 -8.31 -17.11 31.18
N SER A 80 -8.58 -16.76 29.92
CA SER A 80 -9.88 -16.28 29.42
C SER A 80 -10.22 -16.98 28.13
N PRO A 81 -11.51 -17.14 27.78
CA PRO A 81 -11.91 -17.82 26.55
C PRO A 81 -11.50 -17.07 25.29
N PHE A 82 -11.30 -15.75 25.38
CA PHE A 82 -10.93 -14.89 24.28
C PHE A 82 -9.73 -14.01 24.63
N GLU A 83 -8.98 -13.53 23.61
CA GLU A 83 -7.86 -12.62 23.79
C GLU A 83 -8.33 -11.33 24.44
N TYR A 84 -9.44 -10.77 23.96
CA TYR A 84 -10.18 -9.71 24.62
C TYR A 84 -11.65 -9.66 24.14
N GLU A 85 -12.45 -8.99 24.92
CA GLU A 85 -13.86 -8.77 24.68
C GLU A 85 -14.13 -7.26 24.65
N VAL A 86 -15.10 -6.81 23.86
CA VAL A 86 -15.43 -5.39 23.69
C VAL A 86 -16.88 -5.15 24.05
N VAL A 87 -17.11 -4.07 24.79
CA VAL A 87 -18.38 -3.72 25.41
C VAL A 87 -18.74 -2.26 25.17
N ALA A 88 -20.01 -1.93 25.25
CA ALA A 88 -20.51 -0.56 25.32
C ALA A 88 -20.80 -0.21 26.77
N VAL A 89 -20.22 0.87 27.26
CA VAL A 89 -20.44 1.40 28.63
C VAL A 89 -21.20 2.72 28.52
N VAL A 90 -22.29 2.85 29.28
CA VAL A 90 -23.11 4.04 29.27
C VAL A 90 -23.16 4.68 30.66
N ASP A 91 -23.31 5.98 30.68
CA ASP A 91 -23.62 6.77 31.89
C ASP A 91 -25.09 6.59 32.22
N ASN A 92 -25.42 6.21 33.48
CA ASN A 92 -26.76 5.96 33.93
C ASN A 92 -27.63 7.24 33.95
N GLU A 93 -27.01 8.42 33.97
CA GLU A 93 -27.72 9.72 33.90
C GLU A 93 -28.06 10.13 32.45
N ALA A 94 -27.62 9.38 31.45
CA ALA A 94 -27.72 9.78 30.05
C ALA A 94 -29.04 9.41 29.36
N ASP A 95 -30.08 8.96 30.06
CA ASP A 95 -31.38 8.53 29.51
C ASP A 95 -31.28 7.51 28.36
N ILE A 96 -30.24 6.68 28.36
CA ILE A 96 -30.04 5.61 27.41
C ILE A 96 -30.54 4.31 28.03
N ASN A 97 -31.69 3.82 27.59
CA ASN A 97 -32.30 2.58 28.05
C ASN A 97 -32.26 1.47 27.01
N THR A 98 -32.11 1.85 25.74
CA THR A 98 -32.05 0.94 24.59
C THR A 98 -31.03 1.41 23.60
N VAL A 99 -30.69 0.55 22.64
CA VAL A 99 -29.79 0.87 21.50
C VAL A 99 -30.37 2.04 20.66
N HIS A 100 -31.68 2.22 20.62
CA HIS A 100 -32.31 3.27 19.83
C HIS A 100 -32.10 4.68 20.44
N ASP A 101 -31.88 4.77 21.75
CA ASP A 101 -31.66 6.04 22.46
C ASP A 101 -30.23 6.60 22.22
N LEU A 102 -29.37 5.84 21.55
CA LEU A 102 -27.99 6.26 21.20
C LEU A 102 -27.97 7.38 20.13
N ARG A 103 -29.07 7.60 19.41
CA ARG A 103 -29.14 8.70 18.43
C ARG A 103 -29.07 10.06 19.16
N GLY A 104 -28.09 10.88 18.76
CA GLY A 104 -27.83 12.18 19.42
C GLY A 104 -26.98 12.08 20.70
N SER A 105 -26.61 10.88 21.15
CA SER A 105 -25.73 10.66 22.29
C SER A 105 -24.29 11.10 22.04
N LYS A 106 -23.56 11.40 23.10
CA LYS A 106 -22.17 11.81 23.09
C LYS A 106 -21.28 10.56 23.10
N LEU A 107 -20.77 10.17 21.91
CA LEU A 107 -19.93 8.99 21.74
C LEU A 107 -18.48 9.27 22.13
N CYS A 108 -17.94 8.42 22.99
CA CYS A 108 -16.52 8.31 23.31
C CYS A 108 -15.92 7.13 22.54
N HIS A 109 -15.36 7.41 21.36
CA HIS A 109 -14.73 6.42 20.48
C HIS A 109 -13.25 6.26 20.83
N PRO A 110 -12.67 5.04 20.77
CA PRO A 110 -11.25 4.86 21.07
C PRO A 110 -10.30 5.55 20.07
N GLY A 111 -10.81 5.93 18.89
CA GLY A 111 -10.02 6.61 17.86
C GLY A 111 -9.32 5.68 16.91
N TYR A 112 -8.50 6.25 16.04
CA TYR A 112 -7.72 5.56 15.01
C TYR A 112 -6.23 5.53 15.31
N GLY A 113 -5.50 4.62 14.66
CA GLY A 113 -4.05 4.47 14.83
C GLY A 113 -3.65 3.53 15.96
N LEU A 114 -4.51 2.57 16.31
CA LEU A 114 -4.35 1.60 17.39
C LEU A 114 -4.09 0.16 16.90
N GLU A 115 -3.69 -0.01 15.66
CA GLU A 115 -3.62 -1.33 14.97
C GLU A 115 -2.79 -2.37 15.72
N ASN A 116 -1.81 -1.94 16.49
CA ASN A 116 -1.00 -2.84 17.32
C ASN A 116 -1.78 -3.43 18.52
N HIS A 117 -2.91 -2.85 18.88
CA HIS A 117 -3.73 -3.24 20.04
C HIS A 117 -5.07 -3.83 19.63
N TRP A 118 -5.69 -3.26 18.63
CA TRP A 118 -6.89 -3.76 17.96
C TRP A 118 -7.05 -3.12 16.59
N THR A 119 -7.69 -3.82 15.66
CA THR A 119 -7.88 -3.29 14.30
C THR A 119 -8.91 -2.16 14.29
N ASP A 120 -8.84 -1.30 13.29
CA ASP A 120 -9.86 -0.26 13.07
C ASP A 120 -11.25 -0.88 12.83
N VAL A 121 -11.31 -2.10 12.31
CA VAL A 121 -12.56 -2.87 12.17
C VAL A 121 -13.25 -3.05 13.50
N LEU A 122 -12.56 -3.58 14.52
CA LEU A 122 -13.12 -3.79 15.84
C LEU A 122 -13.35 -2.48 16.60
N ALA A 123 -12.45 -1.49 16.42
CA ALA A 123 -12.62 -0.15 16.99
C ALA A 123 -13.87 0.56 16.46
N ASN A 124 -14.25 0.33 15.21
CA ASN A 124 -15.43 0.93 14.57
C ASN A 124 -16.67 0.03 14.60
N TYR A 125 -16.61 -1.17 15.15
CA TYR A 125 -17.71 -2.14 15.07
C TYR A 125 -19.01 -1.62 15.68
N PHE A 126 -18.95 -0.96 16.83
CA PHE A 126 -20.11 -0.33 17.48
C PHE A 126 -20.79 0.68 16.56
N GLU A 127 -20.02 1.60 16.02
CA GLU A 127 -20.51 2.62 15.09
C GLU A 127 -21.09 1.98 13.82
N SER A 128 -20.38 1.04 13.22
CA SER A 128 -20.80 0.38 11.98
C SER A 128 -22.06 -0.48 12.13
N THR A 129 -22.34 -0.96 13.35
CA THR A 129 -23.56 -1.70 13.66
C THR A 129 -24.78 -0.79 13.77
N LEU A 130 -24.59 0.44 14.27
CA LEU A 130 -25.66 1.39 14.55
C LEU A 130 -25.96 2.33 13.39
N VAL A 131 -24.92 2.71 12.64
CA VAL A 131 -24.99 3.80 11.64
C VAL A 131 -24.99 3.22 10.24
N ALA A 132 -26.11 3.36 9.52
CA ALA A 132 -26.20 2.95 8.13
C ALA A 132 -25.35 3.86 7.23
N LYS A 133 -24.64 3.26 6.25
CA LYS A 133 -23.96 3.99 5.18
C LYS A 133 -25.00 4.61 4.24
N SER A 134 -24.80 5.86 3.84
CA SER A 134 -25.66 6.51 2.83
C SER A 134 -25.22 6.19 1.40
N CYS A 135 -23.98 5.75 1.21
CA CYS A 135 -23.38 5.37 -0.09
C CYS A 135 -23.47 6.48 -1.14
N ASP A 136 -23.29 7.73 -0.72
CA ASP A 136 -23.32 8.90 -1.60
C ASP A 136 -22.15 8.85 -2.62
N PRO A 137 -22.42 8.83 -3.92
CA PRO A 137 -21.37 8.72 -4.95
C PRO A 137 -20.52 9.98 -5.09
N GLU A 138 -20.94 11.12 -4.56
CA GLU A 138 -20.23 12.41 -4.70
C GLU A 138 -19.08 12.58 -3.71
N ILE A 139 -19.04 11.77 -2.65
CA ILE A 139 -18.01 11.83 -1.62
C ILE A 139 -17.31 10.46 -1.47
N SER A 140 -16.15 10.45 -0.81
CA SER A 140 -15.45 9.20 -0.54
C SER A 140 -16.21 8.30 0.44
N VAL A 141 -15.98 6.98 0.38
CA VAL A 141 -16.60 6.03 1.32
C VAL A 141 -16.26 6.36 2.77
N VAL A 142 -15.03 6.79 3.05
CA VAL A 142 -14.60 7.19 4.38
C VAL A 142 -15.33 8.47 4.82
N GLU A 143 -15.44 9.48 3.95
CA GLU A 143 -16.21 10.69 4.26
C GLU A 143 -17.69 10.39 4.48
N ASP A 144 -18.28 9.49 3.68
CA ASP A 144 -19.69 9.08 3.85
C ASP A 144 -19.93 8.46 5.23
N ARG A 145 -19.02 7.61 5.70
CA ARG A 145 -19.07 7.01 7.03
C ARG A 145 -18.95 8.07 8.12
N ILE A 146 -17.99 8.99 8.01
CA ILE A 146 -17.79 10.09 8.97
C ILE A 146 -19.03 11.01 9.02
N ARG A 147 -19.55 11.37 7.86
CA ARG A 147 -20.77 12.19 7.74
C ARG A 147 -21.98 11.52 8.39
N SER A 148 -22.14 10.23 8.14
CA SER A 148 -23.23 9.44 8.70
C SER A 148 -23.13 9.34 10.21
N ALA A 149 -21.93 9.12 10.76
CA ALA A 149 -21.68 9.15 12.20
C ALA A 149 -21.95 10.53 12.82
N ALA A 150 -21.50 11.61 12.18
CA ALA A 150 -21.75 12.98 12.64
C ALA A 150 -23.24 13.36 12.63
N LYS A 151 -24.05 12.75 11.75
CA LYS A 151 -25.52 12.93 11.73
C LYS A 151 -26.23 12.07 12.78
N TYR A 152 -25.63 10.93 13.13
CA TYR A 152 -26.24 10.00 14.08
C TYR A 152 -25.97 10.38 15.54
N PHE A 153 -24.70 10.65 15.86
CA PHE A 153 -24.28 11.01 17.21
C PHE A 153 -24.30 12.52 17.44
N GLY A 154 -24.41 12.93 18.70
CA GLY A 154 -24.17 14.29 19.13
C GLY A 154 -22.68 14.63 19.23
N PRO A 155 -22.31 15.66 20.02
CA PRO A 155 -20.90 15.95 20.28
C PRO A 155 -20.16 14.70 20.76
N SER A 156 -19.04 14.35 20.07
CA SER A 156 -18.32 13.09 20.29
C SER A 156 -16.82 13.32 20.27
N CYS A 157 -16.04 12.34 20.73
CA CYS A 157 -14.61 12.30 20.49
C CYS A 157 -14.23 11.07 19.68
N LYS A 158 -13.75 11.30 18.47
CA LYS A 158 -13.22 10.30 17.55
C LYS A 158 -11.84 10.74 17.06
N ALA A 159 -10.87 10.74 17.97
CA ALA A 159 -9.52 11.25 17.71
C ALA A 159 -8.65 10.31 16.86
N GLY A 160 -7.56 10.84 16.34
CA GLY A 160 -6.65 10.14 15.46
C GLY A 160 -6.85 10.49 13.97
N PRO A 161 -6.04 9.98 13.06
CA PRO A 161 -6.16 10.28 11.63
C PRO A 161 -7.36 9.56 11.02
N TRP A 162 -8.29 10.32 10.45
CA TRP A 162 -9.44 9.74 9.73
C TRP A 162 -9.07 9.28 8.32
N VAL A 163 -8.06 9.96 7.72
CA VAL A 163 -7.45 9.60 6.45
C VAL A 163 -5.93 9.82 6.51
N PRO A 164 -5.13 9.11 5.70
CA PRO A 164 -3.67 9.23 5.71
C PRO A 164 -3.13 10.61 5.29
N ASP A 165 -3.83 11.32 4.40
CA ASP A 165 -3.42 12.66 3.97
C ASP A 165 -3.75 13.70 5.07
N PRO A 166 -2.73 14.33 5.69
CA PRO A 166 -2.95 15.27 6.79
C PRO A 166 -3.79 16.50 6.40
N LYS A 167 -3.75 16.93 5.13
CA LYS A 167 -4.55 18.07 4.66
C LYS A 167 -6.02 17.69 4.54
N GLN A 168 -6.30 16.54 3.98
CA GLN A 168 -7.68 16.03 3.87
C GLN A 168 -8.24 15.69 5.25
N ASP A 169 -7.43 15.08 6.13
CA ASP A 169 -7.82 14.80 7.52
C ASP A 169 -8.27 16.09 8.22
N ARG A 170 -7.52 17.18 8.07
CA ARG A 170 -7.88 18.47 8.63
C ARG A 170 -9.19 19.02 8.06
N ILE A 171 -9.37 18.96 6.74
CA ILE A 171 -10.61 19.41 6.08
C ILE A 171 -11.83 18.63 6.58
N LEU A 172 -11.70 17.31 6.73
CA LEU A 172 -12.77 16.46 7.25
C LEU A 172 -13.12 16.80 8.71
N LYS A 173 -12.12 17.01 9.56
CA LYS A 173 -12.31 17.38 10.96
C LYS A 173 -12.95 18.77 11.13
N ASP A 174 -12.57 19.73 10.30
CA ASP A 174 -13.21 21.06 10.29
C ASP A 174 -14.68 20.97 9.82
N ARG A 175 -14.97 20.12 8.82
CA ARG A 175 -16.33 19.93 8.28
C ARG A 175 -17.24 19.16 9.23
N TYR A 176 -16.71 18.15 9.90
CA TYR A 176 -17.46 17.27 10.82
C TYR A 176 -16.97 17.43 12.26
N SER A 177 -16.77 18.66 12.69
CA SER A 177 -16.15 19.02 13.97
C SER A 177 -16.91 18.49 15.20
N THR A 178 -18.20 18.15 15.06
CA THR A 178 -18.98 17.53 16.12
C THR A 178 -18.37 16.24 16.65
N LEU A 179 -17.66 15.47 15.81
CA LEU A 179 -16.97 14.24 16.19
C LEU A 179 -15.64 14.48 16.94
N CYS A 180 -15.21 15.72 17.06
CA CYS A 180 -14.02 16.13 17.83
C CYS A 180 -14.35 16.94 19.09
N GLN A 181 -15.59 17.37 19.27
CA GLN A 181 -15.98 18.31 20.35
C GLN A 181 -15.76 17.78 21.76
N MET A 182 -15.84 16.46 21.95
CA MET A 182 -15.63 15.82 23.26
C MET A 182 -14.16 15.35 23.46
N CYS A 183 -13.29 15.57 22.49
CA CYS A 183 -11.85 15.33 22.67
C CYS A 183 -11.29 16.37 23.65
N TYR A 184 -10.21 16.02 24.36
CA TYR A 184 -9.55 16.93 25.30
C TYR A 184 -9.02 18.18 24.59
N ASP A 185 -8.49 18.01 23.38
CA ASP A 185 -8.15 19.08 22.44
C ASP A 185 -9.02 18.96 21.18
N PRO A 186 -10.20 19.62 21.15
CA PRO A 186 -11.12 19.52 20.01
C PRO A 186 -10.53 20.03 18.68
N TYR A 187 -9.60 20.99 18.75
CA TYR A 187 -8.99 21.58 17.55
C TYR A 187 -7.99 20.63 16.89
N ARG A 188 -7.22 19.92 17.69
CA ARG A 188 -6.23 18.96 17.18
C ARG A 188 -6.86 17.61 16.86
N CYS A 189 -7.68 17.07 17.76
CA CYS A 189 -8.42 15.80 17.59
C CYS A 189 -7.53 14.68 17.06
N GLY A 190 -6.32 14.53 17.62
CA GLY A 190 -5.24 13.72 17.07
C GLY A 190 -4.82 12.57 17.98
N ILE A 191 -3.86 11.80 17.50
CA ILE A 191 -3.18 10.77 18.28
C ILE A 191 -2.53 11.41 19.52
N GLY A 192 -2.69 10.76 20.67
CA GLY A 192 -2.17 11.25 21.95
C GLY A 192 -3.07 12.24 22.68
N ASP A 193 -4.27 12.54 22.16
CA ASP A 193 -5.31 13.20 22.94
C ASP A 193 -5.63 12.39 24.21
N LYS A 194 -5.97 13.04 25.35
CA LYS A 194 -6.29 12.32 26.59
C LYS A 194 -7.52 11.42 26.46
N HIS A 195 -8.42 11.74 25.54
CA HIS A 195 -9.61 10.95 25.23
C HIS A 195 -9.40 9.98 24.06
N TRP A 196 -8.16 9.88 23.53
CA TRP A 196 -7.78 8.92 22.51
C TRP A 196 -7.21 7.64 23.12
N GLY A 197 -7.44 6.52 22.45
CA GLY A 197 -6.87 5.22 22.82
C GLY A 197 -7.82 4.39 23.69
N ARG A 198 -7.38 3.20 24.03
CA ARG A 198 -8.16 2.20 24.79
C ARG A 198 -8.74 2.77 26.09
N ARG A 199 -7.93 3.47 26.87
CA ARG A 199 -8.34 4.12 28.12
C ARG A 199 -8.95 5.49 27.88
N GLY A 200 -8.56 6.16 26.80
CA GLY A 200 -9.04 7.50 26.46
C GLY A 200 -10.55 7.57 26.28
N ALA A 201 -11.16 6.57 25.67
CA ALA A 201 -12.62 6.48 25.56
C ALA A 201 -13.32 6.43 26.93
N LEU A 202 -12.75 5.74 27.90
CA LEU A 202 -13.27 5.69 29.27
C LEU A 202 -13.09 7.02 30.03
N TYR A 203 -11.95 7.70 29.85
CA TYR A 203 -11.77 9.05 30.40
C TYR A 203 -12.73 10.08 29.77
N CYS A 204 -12.98 9.98 28.46
CA CYS A 204 -14.00 10.77 27.78
C CYS A 204 -15.39 10.56 28.43
N LEU A 205 -15.75 9.32 28.72
CA LEU A 205 -17.02 8.99 29.39
C LEU A 205 -17.06 9.55 30.80
N THR A 206 -16.10 9.23 31.66
CA THR A 206 -16.17 9.43 33.10
C THR A 206 -15.72 10.82 33.56
N SER A 207 -14.87 11.51 32.83
CA SER A 207 -14.39 12.85 33.15
C SER A 207 -14.68 13.91 32.07
N GLY A 208 -14.96 13.46 30.85
CA GLY A 208 -15.26 14.34 29.72
C GLY A 208 -16.75 14.62 29.51
N GLY A 209 -17.64 13.95 30.23
CA GLY A 209 -19.11 14.10 30.11
C GLY A 209 -19.70 13.43 28.87
N GLY A 210 -19.09 12.36 28.38
CA GLY A 210 -19.65 11.49 27.35
C GLY A 210 -20.83 10.67 27.84
N ASN A 211 -21.65 10.15 26.94
CA ASN A 211 -22.82 9.33 27.28
C ASN A 211 -22.58 7.85 27.10
N VAL A 212 -21.78 7.47 26.10
CA VAL A 212 -21.45 6.08 25.76
C VAL A 212 -20.00 5.96 25.35
N ALA A 213 -19.30 4.91 25.83
CA ALA A 213 -17.94 4.57 25.43
C ALA A 213 -17.89 3.17 24.84
N TRP A 214 -17.12 3.03 23.77
CA TRP A 214 -16.74 1.75 23.19
C TRP A 214 -15.36 1.36 23.69
N ALA A 215 -15.27 0.27 24.45
CA ALA A 215 -14.05 -0.08 25.16
C ALA A 215 -13.86 -1.59 25.33
N ARG A 216 -12.63 -2.01 25.54
CA ARG A 216 -12.32 -3.39 25.91
C ARG A 216 -12.71 -3.66 27.36
N LEU A 217 -13.24 -4.84 27.62
CA LEU A 217 -13.71 -5.26 28.95
C LEU A 217 -12.59 -5.26 29.99
N ASP A 218 -11.36 -5.64 29.63
CA ASP A 218 -10.20 -5.60 30.51
C ASP A 218 -9.86 -4.17 30.97
N ASP A 219 -9.95 -3.19 30.04
CA ASP A 219 -9.75 -1.77 30.35
C ASP A 219 -10.90 -1.21 31.22
N VAL A 220 -12.14 -1.63 30.97
CA VAL A 220 -13.29 -1.24 31.81
C VAL A 220 -13.12 -1.75 33.24
N ARG A 221 -12.79 -3.01 33.41
CA ARG A 221 -12.55 -3.59 34.75
C ARG A 221 -11.44 -2.87 35.50
N SER A 222 -10.36 -2.53 34.82
CA SER A 222 -9.26 -1.77 35.38
C SER A 222 -9.68 -0.34 35.74
N HIS A 223 -10.43 0.34 34.88
CA HIS A 223 -10.87 1.73 35.08
C HIS A 223 -11.80 1.88 36.29
N PHE A 224 -12.69 0.93 36.53
CA PHE A 224 -13.62 0.94 37.63
C PHE A 224 -13.14 0.20 38.90
N GLY A 225 -11.86 -0.13 38.99
CA GLY A 225 -11.24 -0.68 40.19
C GLY A 225 -11.60 -2.15 40.48
N LEU A 226 -12.03 -2.92 39.47
CA LEU A 226 -12.31 -4.38 39.59
C LEU A 226 -11.04 -5.24 39.40
N THR A 227 -9.89 -4.61 39.36
CA THR A 227 -8.55 -5.23 39.31
C THR A 227 -7.71 -4.72 40.49
N SER A 228 -6.41 -4.99 40.48
CA SER A 228 -5.47 -4.45 41.50
C SER A 228 -5.24 -2.93 41.38
N LEU A 229 -5.72 -2.26 40.34
CA LEU A 229 -5.54 -0.82 40.13
C LEU A 229 -6.67 -0.04 40.82
N PRO A 230 -6.41 1.21 41.30
CA PRO A 230 -7.42 2.04 41.91
C PRO A 230 -8.47 2.49 40.88
N ALA A 231 -9.72 2.54 41.33
CA ALA A 231 -10.84 3.04 40.52
C ALA A 231 -10.62 4.50 40.09
N GLN A 232 -10.95 4.81 38.84
CA GLN A 232 -10.93 6.17 38.29
C GLN A 232 -12.34 6.83 38.31
N ALA A 233 -13.39 6.04 38.51
CA ALA A 233 -14.75 6.51 38.57
C ALA A 233 -15.59 5.54 39.45
N GLU A 234 -16.77 6.03 39.91
CA GLU A 234 -17.69 5.25 40.71
C GLU A 234 -18.51 4.29 39.81
N LEU A 235 -18.37 3.00 40.03
CA LEU A 235 -18.93 1.97 39.14
C LEU A 235 -20.47 1.93 39.16
N SER A 236 -21.11 2.43 40.22
CA SER A 236 -22.59 2.49 40.32
C SER A 236 -23.25 3.53 39.41
N GLU A 237 -22.47 4.49 38.91
CA GLU A 237 -22.94 5.53 37.97
C GLU A 237 -23.00 5.06 36.53
N TYR A 238 -22.47 3.86 36.23
CA TYR A 238 -22.31 3.34 34.84
C TYR A 238 -22.87 1.93 34.71
N SER A 239 -23.25 1.57 33.48
CA SER A 239 -23.75 0.24 33.13
C SER A 239 -23.24 -0.22 31.80
N PHE A 240 -23.21 -1.56 31.57
CA PHE A 240 -23.06 -2.12 30.23
C PHE A 240 -24.39 -1.99 29.48
N LEU A 241 -24.33 -1.55 28.24
CA LEU A 241 -25.45 -1.61 27.30
C LEU A 241 -25.30 -2.88 26.47
N CYS A 242 -26.26 -3.78 26.54
CA CYS A 242 -26.29 -5.00 25.75
C CYS A 242 -26.90 -4.77 24.36
N MET A 243 -26.54 -5.60 23.40
CA MET A 243 -27.00 -5.46 22.00
C MET A 243 -28.54 -5.65 21.88
N ASP A 244 -29.14 -6.45 22.74
CA ASP A 244 -30.60 -6.65 22.84
C ASP A 244 -31.34 -5.50 23.59
N GLY A 245 -30.61 -4.52 24.10
CA GLY A 245 -31.13 -3.31 24.70
C GLY A 245 -31.26 -3.34 26.22
N HIS A 246 -31.00 -4.46 26.90
CA HIS A 246 -31.00 -4.43 28.35
C HIS A 246 -29.67 -3.95 28.93
N MET A 247 -29.72 -3.51 30.19
CA MET A 247 -28.59 -2.94 30.91
C MET A 247 -28.08 -3.94 31.95
N GLN A 248 -26.76 -3.95 32.13
CA GLN A 248 -26.12 -4.76 33.18
C GLN A 248 -25.18 -3.90 34.03
N PRO A 249 -25.04 -4.19 35.33
CA PRO A 249 -24.08 -3.47 36.17
C PRO A 249 -22.64 -3.79 35.77
N ILE A 250 -21.71 -2.85 35.96
CA ILE A 250 -20.29 -2.98 35.61
C ILE A 250 -19.62 -4.16 36.34
N ASN A 251 -20.08 -4.50 37.53
CA ASN A 251 -19.56 -5.64 38.29
C ASN A 251 -20.19 -6.98 37.92
N SER A 252 -20.95 -7.07 36.84
CA SER A 252 -21.51 -8.34 36.34
C SER A 252 -20.43 -9.41 36.16
N THR A 253 -20.69 -10.61 36.63
CA THR A 253 -19.81 -11.78 36.46
C THR A 253 -19.83 -12.32 35.03
N LYS A 254 -20.95 -12.10 34.33
CA LYS A 254 -21.13 -12.47 32.91
C LYS A 254 -21.61 -11.24 32.12
N PRO A 255 -20.72 -10.30 31.85
CA PRO A 255 -21.07 -9.11 31.11
C PRO A 255 -21.53 -9.45 29.70
N CYS A 256 -22.49 -8.69 29.17
CA CYS A 256 -22.87 -8.80 27.77
C CYS A 256 -21.77 -8.19 26.86
N VAL A 257 -21.30 -8.99 25.94
CA VAL A 257 -20.20 -8.65 25.04
C VAL A 257 -20.76 -8.44 23.64
N TRP A 258 -20.31 -7.35 22.98
CA TRP A 258 -20.74 -7.06 21.61
C TRP A 258 -19.90 -7.80 20.59
N VAL A 259 -18.59 -7.92 20.84
CA VAL A 259 -17.65 -8.65 20.01
C VAL A 259 -16.50 -9.19 20.85
N ALA A 260 -16.03 -10.38 20.55
CA ALA A 260 -14.85 -10.97 21.18
C ALA A 260 -13.80 -11.34 20.12
N LYS A 261 -12.53 -11.16 20.46
CA LYS A 261 -11.42 -11.56 19.60
C LYS A 261 -10.88 -12.92 20.03
N PRO A 262 -10.83 -13.92 19.12
CA PRO A 262 -10.19 -15.19 19.39
C PRO A 262 -8.69 -15.06 19.64
N TRP A 263 -8.13 -16.01 20.37
CA TRP A 263 -6.70 -16.12 20.59
C TRP A 263 -5.91 -16.35 19.30
N PRO A 264 -4.63 -15.92 19.22
CA PRO A 264 -3.70 -16.47 18.25
C PRO A 264 -3.59 -17.97 18.37
N VAL A 265 -3.33 -18.65 17.27
CA VAL A 265 -3.36 -20.11 17.22
C VAL A 265 -2.13 -20.71 16.56
N ILE A 266 -1.86 -21.97 16.90
CA ILE A 266 -1.05 -22.85 16.09
C ILE A 266 -1.97 -23.46 15.04
N ALA A 267 -1.78 -23.06 13.80
CA ALA A 267 -2.50 -23.59 12.65
C ALA A 267 -1.60 -24.57 11.90
N ALA A 268 -2.18 -25.65 11.42
CA ALA A 268 -1.45 -26.74 10.82
C ALA A 268 -2.14 -27.27 9.56
N ARG A 269 -1.34 -27.81 8.65
CA ARG A 269 -1.86 -28.54 7.49
C ARG A 269 -2.68 -29.75 7.96
N ARG A 270 -3.85 -29.97 7.37
CA ARG A 270 -4.80 -31.06 7.73
C ARG A 270 -4.12 -32.41 7.96
N SER A 271 -3.22 -32.80 7.05
CA SER A 271 -2.51 -34.07 7.12
C SER A 271 -1.59 -34.26 8.34
N HIS A 272 -1.22 -33.16 9.00
CA HIS A 272 -0.29 -33.14 10.14
C HIS A 272 -0.90 -32.55 11.42
N ALA A 273 -2.11 -32.01 11.36
CA ALA A 273 -2.69 -31.21 12.44
C ALA A 273 -2.79 -31.96 13.79
N ALA A 274 -3.26 -33.17 13.79
CA ALA A 274 -3.33 -33.99 15.01
C ALA A 274 -1.95 -34.38 15.56
N GLN A 275 -0.96 -34.60 14.69
CA GLN A 275 0.43 -34.85 15.09
C GLN A 275 1.04 -33.62 15.73
N ILE A 276 0.82 -32.45 15.12
CA ILE A 276 1.34 -31.18 15.59
C ILE A 276 0.70 -30.79 16.91
N GLN A 277 -0.60 -30.99 17.07
CA GLN A 277 -1.29 -30.74 18.33
C GLN A 277 -0.64 -31.54 19.49
N ARG A 278 -0.39 -32.83 19.28
CA ARG A 278 0.31 -33.68 20.27
C ARG A 278 1.74 -33.23 20.54
N LEU A 279 2.46 -32.82 19.49
CA LEU A 279 3.83 -32.32 19.58
C LEU A 279 3.93 -31.09 20.48
N VAL A 280 3.05 -30.10 20.24
CA VAL A 280 3.13 -28.79 20.94
C VAL A 280 2.55 -28.85 22.35
N THR A 281 1.63 -29.78 22.63
CA THR A 281 1.03 -29.95 23.98
C THR A 281 2.04 -30.44 25.04
N GLY A 282 3.06 -31.15 24.61
CA GLY A 282 4.07 -31.73 25.54
C GLY A 282 5.36 -30.90 25.68
N LEU A 283 5.41 -29.67 25.14
CA LEU A 283 6.63 -28.86 25.18
C LEU A 283 6.89 -28.28 26.58
N SER A 284 8.15 -28.21 26.97
CA SER A 284 8.62 -27.66 28.25
C SER A 284 9.76 -26.65 28.04
N HIS A 285 9.84 -25.64 28.93
CA HIS A 285 10.94 -24.69 29.04
C HIS A 285 12.06 -25.12 30.00
N ASP A 286 11.99 -26.33 30.58
CA ASP A 286 12.86 -26.76 31.69
C ASP A 286 14.35 -26.77 31.31
N ASP A 287 14.67 -27.09 30.06
CA ASP A 287 16.06 -27.02 29.53
C ASP A 287 16.25 -25.93 28.47
N PRO A 288 16.96 -24.84 28.78
CA PRO A 288 17.20 -23.74 27.86
C PRO A 288 17.90 -24.13 26.54
N ASN A 289 18.63 -25.24 26.55
CA ASN A 289 19.37 -25.71 25.37
C ASN A 289 18.63 -26.81 24.58
N SER A 290 17.42 -27.15 25.00
CA SER A 290 16.62 -28.20 24.33
C SER A 290 15.96 -27.67 23.05
N TRP A 291 15.65 -28.60 22.12
CA TRP A 291 14.85 -28.28 20.96
C TRP A 291 13.43 -27.81 21.33
N GLN A 292 12.89 -28.27 22.47
CA GLN A 292 11.57 -27.87 22.97
C GLN A 292 11.55 -26.37 23.32
N ASN A 293 12.56 -25.91 24.07
CA ASN A 293 12.71 -24.50 24.39
C ASN A 293 12.96 -23.66 23.13
N ALA A 294 13.75 -24.17 22.17
CA ALA A 294 13.97 -23.51 20.90
C ALA A 294 12.66 -23.34 20.10
N LEU A 295 11.83 -24.39 20.02
CA LEU A 295 10.54 -24.34 19.36
C LEU A 295 9.58 -23.37 20.06
N LEU A 296 9.46 -23.44 21.39
CA LEU A 296 8.64 -22.53 22.17
C LEU A 296 9.04 -21.07 21.97
N SER A 297 10.35 -20.80 21.92
CA SER A 297 10.88 -19.45 21.65
C SER A 297 10.52 -18.97 20.25
N LEU A 298 10.56 -19.84 19.26
CA LEU A 298 10.16 -19.54 17.89
C LEU A 298 8.66 -19.29 17.75
N LEU A 299 7.83 -19.99 18.52
CA LEU A 299 6.37 -19.82 18.57
C LEU A 299 5.92 -18.61 19.41
N GLU A 300 6.85 -17.78 19.90
CA GLU A 300 6.56 -16.59 20.73
C GLU A 300 5.90 -16.88 22.07
N THR A 301 6.16 -18.03 22.65
CA THR A 301 5.49 -18.54 23.85
C THR A 301 6.14 -18.14 25.17
N TYR A 302 7.03 -17.17 25.22
CA TYR A 302 7.47 -16.59 26.47
C TYR A 302 6.29 -15.91 27.18
N HIS A 303 5.90 -16.42 28.34
CA HIS A 303 4.71 -15.99 29.10
C HIS A 303 3.36 -16.27 28.40
N ILE A 304 3.33 -17.22 27.49
CA ILE A 304 2.11 -17.66 26.79
C ILE A 304 1.97 -19.16 26.97
N ASP A 305 0.78 -19.60 27.34
CA ASP A 305 0.44 -21.03 27.47
C ASP A 305 -0.13 -21.58 26.16
N ILE A 306 0.31 -22.76 25.77
CA ILE A 306 -0.28 -23.50 24.64
C ILE A 306 -1.47 -24.32 25.18
N ASN A 307 -2.66 -23.91 24.73
CA ASN A 307 -3.90 -24.60 25.10
C ASN A 307 -4.40 -25.42 23.90
N PRO A 308 -4.31 -26.76 23.96
CA PRO A 308 -4.84 -27.62 22.90
C PRO A 308 -6.36 -27.49 22.85
N LEU A 309 -6.92 -27.50 21.64
CA LEU A 309 -8.34 -27.68 21.45
C LEU A 309 -8.72 -29.14 21.70
N ASP A 310 -9.97 -29.41 22.05
CA ASP A 310 -10.46 -30.78 22.23
C ASP A 310 -10.28 -31.63 20.97
N ASN A 311 -10.50 -31.00 19.81
CA ASN A 311 -10.24 -31.53 18.49
C ASN A 311 -9.59 -30.47 17.60
N VAL A 312 -8.84 -30.92 16.59
CA VAL A 312 -8.41 -30.01 15.51
C VAL A 312 -9.62 -29.64 14.65
N ILE A 313 -9.85 -28.33 14.42
CA ILE A 313 -11.06 -27.83 13.77
C ILE A 313 -10.72 -26.91 12.60
N PRO A 314 -11.63 -26.78 11.62
CA PRO A 314 -11.50 -25.79 10.55
C PRO A 314 -11.43 -24.35 11.07
N ILE A 315 -10.86 -23.46 10.25
CA ILE A 315 -10.71 -22.04 10.58
C ILE A 315 -12.08 -21.41 10.89
N ASP A 316 -13.08 -21.66 10.05
CA ASP A 316 -14.41 -21.06 10.23
C ASP A 316 -15.06 -21.50 11.56
N ASP A 317 -14.98 -22.79 11.88
CA ASP A 317 -15.52 -23.32 13.12
C ASP A 317 -14.83 -22.73 14.37
N TYR A 318 -13.53 -22.43 14.25
CA TYR A 318 -12.79 -21.75 15.32
C TYR A 318 -13.23 -20.29 15.50
N LEU A 319 -13.32 -19.56 14.40
CA LEU A 319 -13.71 -18.14 14.43
C LEU A 319 -15.17 -17.95 14.89
N ASP A 320 -16.06 -18.89 14.58
CA ASP A 320 -17.47 -18.87 14.99
C ASP A 320 -17.68 -19.04 16.52
N GLN A 321 -16.68 -19.53 17.24
CA GLN A 321 -16.74 -19.61 18.70
C GLN A 321 -16.69 -18.21 19.37
N ALA A 322 -16.17 -17.21 18.69
CA ALA A 322 -16.06 -15.86 19.22
C ALA A 322 -17.29 -15.02 18.84
N PRO A 323 -18.02 -14.45 19.83
CA PRO A 323 -19.20 -13.63 19.57
C PRO A 323 -18.93 -12.53 18.56
N ALA A 324 -19.73 -12.49 17.49
CA ALA A 324 -19.75 -11.47 16.43
C ALA A 324 -18.43 -11.18 15.71
N PHE A 325 -17.35 -11.95 15.95
CA PHE A 325 -16.05 -11.69 15.36
C PHE A 325 -16.08 -11.76 13.82
N GLN A 326 -16.61 -12.85 13.26
CA GLN A 326 -16.75 -12.97 11.81
C GLN A 326 -17.66 -11.90 11.22
N SER A 327 -18.76 -11.54 11.91
CA SER A 327 -19.68 -10.50 11.51
C SER A 327 -19.02 -9.12 11.44
N ALA A 328 -18.07 -8.84 12.34
CA ALA A 328 -17.32 -7.58 12.34
C ALA A 328 -16.47 -7.40 11.07
N TYR A 329 -16.00 -8.49 10.47
CA TYR A 329 -15.23 -8.48 9.22
C TYR A 329 -16.08 -8.70 7.96
N SER A 330 -17.40 -8.82 8.11
CA SER A 330 -18.36 -8.95 7.00
C SER A 330 -19.06 -7.61 6.81
N PHE A 331 -18.43 -6.70 6.05
CA PHE A 331 -18.99 -5.37 5.82
C PHE A 331 -20.11 -5.41 4.78
N PRO A 332 -21.25 -4.75 5.03
CA PRO A 332 -22.16 -4.45 3.97
C PRO A 332 -21.49 -3.45 3.01
N GLU A 333 -21.26 -3.88 1.79
CA GLU A 333 -20.74 -3.01 0.74
C GLU A 333 -21.85 -2.09 0.21
N CYS A 334 -21.45 -0.97 -0.38
CA CYS A 334 -22.37 -0.14 -1.15
C CYS A 334 -22.82 -0.91 -2.39
N ASN A 335 -24.04 -0.64 -2.86
CA ASN A 335 -24.53 -1.17 -4.11
C ASN A 335 -24.76 -0.02 -5.11
N PRO A 336 -23.97 0.09 -6.19
CA PRO A 336 -22.88 -0.81 -6.61
C PRO A 336 -21.64 -0.73 -5.68
N PRO A 337 -20.80 -1.78 -5.68
CA PRO A 337 -19.55 -1.80 -4.91
C PRO A 337 -18.61 -0.64 -5.28
N ARG A 338 -17.95 -0.06 -4.29
CA ARG A 338 -17.07 1.11 -4.47
C ARG A 338 -15.60 0.79 -4.24
N SER A 339 -15.17 -0.43 -4.53
CA SER A 339 -13.77 -0.84 -4.45
C SER A 339 -12.86 -0.02 -5.37
N ILE A 340 -11.57 0.02 -5.06
CA ILE A 340 -10.53 0.53 -5.95
C ILE A 340 -10.03 -0.62 -6.82
N VAL A 341 -10.30 -0.55 -8.11
CA VAL A 341 -9.93 -1.60 -9.06
C VAL A 341 -8.48 -1.42 -9.50
N TYR A 342 -7.63 -2.36 -9.12
CA TYR A 342 -6.20 -2.38 -9.43
C TYR A 342 -5.92 -3.32 -10.61
N CYS A 343 -5.30 -2.82 -11.67
CA CYS A 343 -4.97 -3.63 -12.85
C CYS A 343 -3.59 -4.27 -12.74
N THR A 344 -3.52 -5.56 -13.04
CA THR A 344 -2.29 -6.38 -13.06
C THR A 344 -2.07 -6.98 -14.44
N THR A 345 -0.82 -7.24 -14.81
CA THR A 345 -0.44 -7.72 -16.16
C THR A 345 0.02 -9.17 -16.20
N SER A 346 0.19 -9.81 -15.04
CA SER A 346 0.63 -11.20 -14.96
C SER A 346 -0.12 -11.98 -13.87
N ILE A 347 -0.11 -13.30 -13.97
CA ILE A 347 -0.72 -14.19 -12.97
C ILE A 347 -0.11 -13.97 -11.58
N ILE A 348 1.20 -13.86 -11.49
CA ILE A 348 1.88 -13.69 -10.20
C ILE A 348 1.58 -12.34 -9.56
N GLN A 349 1.47 -11.27 -10.36
CA GLN A 349 1.03 -9.96 -9.87
C GLN A 349 -0.41 -10.01 -9.38
N HIS A 350 -1.30 -10.69 -10.11
CA HIS A 350 -2.69 -10.87 -9.71
C HIS A 350 -2.81 -11.64 -8.40
N ILE A 351 -2.04 -12.69 -8.20
CA ILE A 351 -2.00 -13.46 -6.94
C ILE A 351 -1.53 -12.57 -5.79
N LYS A 352 -0.45 -11.81 -5.96
CA LYS A 352 0.04 -10.88 -4.92
C LYS A 352 -0.99 -9.79 -4.60
N CYS A 353 -1.63 -9.25 -5.63
CA CYS A 353 -2.71 -8.26 -5.48
C CYS A 353 -3.89 -8.83 -4.69
N SER A 354 -4.32 -10.07 -4.97
CA SER A 354 -5.40 -10.74 -4.24
C SER A 354 -5.07 -10.94 -2.75
N TRP A 355 -3.83 -11.26 -2.41
CA TRP A 355 -3.39 -11.32 -1.02
C TRP A 355 -3.36 -9.96 -0.35
N LEU A 356 -2.95 -8.92 -1.08
CA LEU A 356 -3.02 -7.54 -0.60
C LEU A 356 -4.46 -7.10 -0.37
N GLN A 357 -5.39 -7.51 -1.23
CA GLN A 357 -6.84 -7.28 -1.07
C GLN A 357 -7.35 -7.91 0.23
N GLU A 358 -7.05 -9.18 0.49
CA GLU A 358 -7.45 -9.88 1.73
C GLU A 358 -6.86 -9.21 2.97
N ALA A 359 -5.56 -8.90 2.95
CA ALA A 359 -4.90 -8.20 4.05
C ALA A 359 -5.53 -6.81 4.30
N SER A 360 -5.79 -6.05 3.24
CA SER A 360 -6.39 -4.72 3.33
C SER A 360 -7.79 -4.76 3.94
N GLN A 361 -8.61 -5.72 3.55
CA GLN A 361 -9.96 -5.89 4.08
C GLN A 361 -9.95 -6.17 5.59
N VAL A 362 -9.09 -7.09 6.03
CA VAL A 362 -8.99 -7.48 7.42
C VAL A 362 -8.49 -6.34 8.31
N TYR A 363 -7.60 -5.49 7.81
CA TYR A 363 -7.07 -4.34 8.55
C TYR A 363 -7.90 -3.06 8.38
N GLY A 364 -9.05 -3.13 7.72
CA GLY A 364 -10.02 -2.02 7.67
C GLY A 364 -9.70 -0.93 6.66
N VAL A 365 -8.92 -1.23 5.63
CA VAL A 365 -8.68 -0.29 4.52
C VAL A 365 -9.98 -0.08 3.74
N GLU A 366 -10.45 1.15 3.66
CA GLU A 366 -11.69 1.53 2.98
C GLU A 366 -11.46 2.64 1.95
N PRO A 367 -12.06 2.49 0.74
CA PRO A 367 -12.65 1.26 0.19
C PRO A 367 -11.58 0.20 -0.03
N ASN A 368 -11.98 -1.07 -0.04
CA ASN A 368 -11.04 -2.15 -0.34
C ASN A 368 -10.61 -2.12 -1.82
N ILE A 369 -9.47 -2.74 -2.13
CA ILE A 369 -9.05 -2.95 -3.51
C ILE A 369 -9.72 -4.19 -4.10
N GLN A 370 -9.87 -4.18 -5.42
CA GLN A 370 -10.26 -5.32 -6.23
C GLN A 370 -9.23 -5.49 -7.35
N CYS A 371 -8.76 -6.71 -7.55
CA CYS A 371 -7.72 -6.99 -8.53
C CYS A 371 -8.32 -7.50 -9.84
N ILE A 372 -7.93 -6.88 -10.96
CA ILE A 372 -8.20 -7.40 -12.30
C ILE A 372 -6.89 -7.70 -13.02
N ARG A 373 -6.96 -8.56 -14.03
CA ARG A 373 -5.80 -8.92 -14.84
C ARG A 373 -6.09 -8.66 -16.31
N SER A 374 -5.21 -7.90 -16.93
CA SER A 374 -5.24 -7.61 -18.35
C SER A 374 -4.03 -8.24 -19.08
N ALA A 375 -4.12 -8.36 -20.39
CA ALA A 375 -3.12 -9.08 -21.19
C ALA A 375 -1.76 -8.38 -21.26
N SER A 376 -1.75 -7.04 -21.15
CA SER A 376 -0.54 -6.20 -21.27
C SER A 376 -0.68 -4.91 -20.46
N LEU A 377 0.42 -4.17 -20.33
CA LEU A 377 0.42 -2.85 -19.71
C LEU A 377 -0.48 -1.86 -20.49
N GLU A 378 -0.45 -1.93 -21.82
CA GLU A 378 -1.31 -1.12 -22.67
C GLU A 378 -2.79 -1.41 -22.40
N SER A 379 -3.17 -2.69 -22.30
CA SER A 379 -4.55 -3.07 -21.95
C SER A 379 -4.94 -2.56 -20.54
N CYS A 380 -4.03 -2.58 -19.58
CA CYS A 380 -4.27 -1.98 -18.26
C CYS A 380 -4.46 -0.46 -18.33
N MET A 381 -3.70 0.23 -19.18
CA MET A 381 -3.86 1.67 -19.39
C MET A 381 -5.21 1.99 -20.07
N ASP A 382 -5.65 1.17 -21.05
CA ASP A 382 -6.98 1.26 -21.66
C ASP A 382 -8.08 1.05 -20.61
N ASP A 383 -8.01 -0.03 -19.84
CA ASP A 383 -8.98 -0.32 -18.78
C ASP A 383 -9.08 0.83 -17.78
N THR A 384 -7.94 1.46 -17.45
CA THR A 384 -7.91 2.61 -16.54
C THR A 384 -8.48 3.86 -17.20
N GLN A 385 -8.18 4.12 -18.48
CA GLN A 385 -8.75 5.25 -19.23
C GLN A 385 -10.27 5.17 -19.29
N PHE A 386 -10.81 3.97 -19.56
CA PHE A 386 -12.26 3.72 -19.65
C PHE A 386 -12.94 3.44 -18.32
N LYS A 387 -12.22 3.57 -17.20
CA LYS A 387 -12.73 3.39 -15.83
C LYS A 387 -13.19 1.95 -15.52
N ALA A 388 -12.71 0.97 -16.27
CA ALA A 388 -12.82 -0.45 -15.91
C ALA A 388 -11.81 -0.81 -14.81
N ALA A 389 -10.69 -0.06 -14.72
CA ALA A 389 -9.77 -0.04 -13.60
C ALA A 389 -9.65 1.38 -13.05
N ASP A 390 -9.23 1.50 -11.78
CA ASP A 390 -8.95 2.79 -11.15
C ASP A 390 -7.45 3.11 -11.15
N VAL A 391 -6.61 2.08 -11.08
CA VAL A 391 -5.17 2.23 -10.89
C VAL A 391 -4.39 1.25 -11.78
N VAL A 392 -3.38 1.77 -12.43
CA VAL A 392 -2.32 1.02 -13.10
C VAL A 392 -0.96 1.59 -12.67
N VAL A 393 0.02 0.72 -12.42
CA VAL A 393 1.41 1.15 -12.17
C VAL A 393 2.18 1.00 -13.47
N VAL A 394 2.81 2.11 -13.88
CA VAL A 394 3.66 2.17 -15.06
C VAL A 394 5.11 2.46 -14.64
N ASP A 395 6.06 2.03 -15.46
CA ASP A 395 7.46 2.37 -15.31
C ASP A 395 7.78 3.79 -15.81
N GLN A 396 8.99 4.25 -15.57
CA GLN A 396 9.46 5.57 -15.99
C GLN A 396 9.50 5.75 -17.52
N GLU A 397 9.56 4.66 -18.29
CA GLU A 397 9.55 4.73 -19.76
C GLU A 397 8.14 4.91 -20.31
N SER A 398 7.14 4.38 -19.62
CA SER A 398 5.73 4.43 -20.03
C SER A 398 4.97 5.64 -19.45
N ARG A 399 5.60 6.42 -18.55
CA ARG A 399 4.97 7.51 -17.80
C ARG A 399 4.33 8.58 -18.70
N VAL A 400 5.04 9.05 -19.71
CA VAL A 400 4.53 10.08 -20.64
C VAL A 400 3.48 9.50 -21.58
N LYS A 401 3.67 8.28 -22.07
CA LYS A 401 2.70 7.56 -22.90
C LYS A 401 1.36 7.41 -22.16
N ALA A 402 1.38 7.02 -20.88
CA ALA A 402 0.18 6.91 -20.05
C ALA A 402 -0.58 8.24 -19.93
N GLN A 403 0.14 9.33 -19.80
CA GLN A 403 -0.48 10.67 -19.70
C GLN A 403 -1.01 11.16 -21.03
N ARG A 404 -0.21 11.05 -22.10
CA ARG A 404 -0.54 11.60 -23.42
C ARG A 404 -1.59 10.79 -24.16
N ASP A 405 -1.38 9.48 -24.26
CA ASP A 405 -2.18 8.61 -25.13
C ASP A 405 -3.43 8.08 -24.43
N TYR A 406 -3.37 7.92 -23.10
CA TYR A 406 -4.44 7.35 -22.28
C TYR A 406 -5.09 8.35 -21.32
N ASN A 407 -4.63 9.61 -21.33
CA ASN A 407 -5.15 10.69 -20.45
C ASN A 407 -5.17 10.32 -18.96
N LEU A 408 -4.17 9.56 -18.52
CA LEU A 408 -4.03 9.16 -17.13
C LEU A 408 -3.26 10.23 -16.33
N LEU A 409 -3.59 10.33 -15.05
CA LEU A 409 -2.96 11.25 -14.11
C LEU A 409 -2.12 10.50 -13.08
N PRO A 410 -0.92 10.99 -12.72
CA PRO A 410 -0.14 10.43 -11.64
C PRO A 410 -0.79 10.74 -10.31
N ILE A 411 -0.74 9.78 -9.39
CA ILE A 411 -1.32 9.94 -8.06
C ILE A 411 -0.29 9.69 -6.95
N LEU A 412 0.50 8.64 -7.08
CA LEU A 412 1.55 8.25 -6.15
C LEU A 412 2.75 7.69 -6.91
N TYR A 413 3.88 7.61 -6.21
CA TYR A 413 5.14 7.10 -6.74
C TYR A 413 5.79 6.15 -5.75
N GLU A 414 6.38 5.08 -6.25
CA GLU A 414 7.27 4.24 -5.48
C GLU A 414 8.57 4.99 -5.16
N PHE A 415 8.81 5.24 -3.89
CA PHE A 415 9.95 6.02 -3.44
C PHE A 415 10.95 5.17 -2.66
N SER A 416 12.24 5.32 -2.97
CA SER A 416 13.35 4.74 -2.22
C SER A 416 14.25 5.86 -1.69
N GLN A 417 14.65 5.77 -0.42
CA GLN A 417 15.57 6.75 0.17
C GLN A 417 16.96 6.67 -0.46
N ASN A 418 17.40 5.44 -0.74
CA ASN A 418 18.69 5.21 -1.36
C ASN A 418 18.66 5.58 -2.84
N MET A 419 19.58 6.46 -3.27
CA MET A 419 19.70 6.88 -4.66
C MET A 419 20.04 5.72 -5.62
N HIS A 420 20.71 4.68 -5.12
CA HIS A 420 21.01 3.48 -5.89
C HIS A 420 19.77 2.68 -6.31
N ASP A 421 18.67 2.84 -5.60
CA ASP A 421 17.41 2.13 -5.86
C ASP A 421 16.44 2.95 -6.71
N ARG A 422 16.78 4.19 -7.06
CA ARG A 422 16.01 5.04 -7.97
C ARG A 422 16.48 4.86 -9.41
N TYR A 423 15.66 5.28 -10.35
CA TYR A 423 16.08 5.41 -11.75
C TYR A 423 16.84 6.73 -11.91
N ALA A 424 18.15 6.67 -12.07
CA ALA A 424 18.99 7.83 -12.30
C ALA A 424 19.57 7.79 -13.73
N THR A 425 19.27 8.80 -14.53
CA THR A 425 19.83 8.94 -15.88
C THR A 425 21.27 9.45 -15.80
N ILE A 426 22.20 8.69 -16.36
CA ILE A 426 23.61 9.06 -16.48
C ILE A 426 24.03 9.14 -17.95
N ALA A 427 25.04 9.95 -18.22
CA ALA A 427 25.75 9.99 -19.50
C ALA A 427 26.99 9.10 -19.41
N VAL A 428 27.07 8.06 -20.23
CA VAL A 428 28.19 7.11 -20.29
C VAL A 428 28.95 7.32 -21.58
N ILE A 429 30.27 7.46 -21.50
CA ILE A 429 31.19 7.68 -22.61
C ILE A 429 32.33 6.68 -22.57
N HIS A 430 33.07 6.54 -23.68
CA HIS A 430 34.29 5.76 -23.72
C HIS A 430 35.35 6.31 -22.75
N ASN A 431 36.12 5.44 -22.13
CA ASN A 431 37.10 5.84 -21.11
C ASN A 431 38.21 6.79 -21.64
N ASP A 432 38.55 6.63 -22.92
CA ASP A 432 39.52 7.45 -23.65
C ASP A 432 38.93 8.73 -24.28
N ALA A 433 37.63 8.92 -24.18
CA ALA A 433 36.98 10.12 -24.70
C ALA A 433 37.39 11.37 -23.92
N LYS A 434 37.59 12.49 -24.66
CA LYS A 434 38.07 13.79 -24.11
C LYS A 434 36.96 14.77 -23.75
N TYR A 435 35.70 14.29 -23.64
CA TYR A 435 34.59 15.11 -23.20
C TYR A 435 34.71 15.41 -21.69
N GLU A 436 34.57 16.66 -21.30
CA GLU A 436 34.67 17.11 -19.91
C GLU A 436 33.31 17.51 -19.32
N SER A 437 32.37 17.90 -20.16
CA SER A 437 31.02 18.33 -19.78
C SER A 437 29.98 17.96 -20.83
N PHE A 438 28.70 18.13 -20.46
CA PHE A 438 27.58 17.92 -21.40
C PHE A 438 27.66 18.83 -22.64
N LYS A 439 28.25 20.04 -22.54
CA LYS A 439 28.41 20.98 -23.67
C LYS A 439 29.25 20.41 -24.79
N ASP A 440 30.17 19.52 -24.49
CA ASP A 440 31.09 18.91 -25.47
C ASP A 440 30.40 17.83 -26.32
N LEU A 441 29.15 17.46 -25.94
CA LEU A 441 28.36 16.44 -26.62
C LEU A 441 27.53 16.97 -27.80
N LYS A 442 27.72 18.22 -28.20
CA LYS A 442 27.03 18.75 -29.39
C LYS A 442 27.55 18.05 -30.65
N ASP A 443 26.64 17.68 -31.55
CA ASP A 443 26.90 16.99 -32.83
C ASP A 443 27.59 15.58 -32.70
N VAL A 444 27.64 15.00 -31.49
CA VAL A 444 28.14 13.63 -31.30
C VAL A 444 27.02 12.59 -31.50
N LYS A 445 27.38 11.34 -31.76
CA LYS A 445 26.46 10.24 -31.93
C LYS A 445 26.01 9.70 -30.57
N ALA A 446 24.71 9.89 -30.26
CA ALA A 446 24.11 9.55 -28.98
C ALA A 446 23.13 8.36 -29.08
N CYS A 447 23.04 7.57 -28.02
CA CYS A 447 22.10 6.46 -27.87
C CYS A 447 21.16 6.66 -26.69
N PHE A 448 19.88 6.37 -26.92
CA PHE A 448 18.80 6.51 -25.94
C PHE A 448 17.99 5.22 -25.83
N PRO A 449 17.51 4.84 -24.62
CA PRO A 449 16.72 3.63 -24.40
C PRO A 449 15.38 3.63 -25.15
N SER A 450 14.69 4.76 -25.15
CA SER A 450 13.38 4.92 -25.79
C SER A 450 13.08 6.40 -26.07
N TYR A 451 12.18 6.63 -27.01
CA TYR A 451 11.63 7.96 -27.29
C TYR A 451 10.63 8.35 -26.19
N GLU A 452 10.74 9.59 -25.70
CA GLU A 452 9.90 10.12 -24.61
C GLU A 452 9.98 9.35 -23.27
N GLY A 453 10.95 8.45 -23.12
CA GLY A 453 11.27 7.83 -21.85
C GLY A 453 12.07 8.76 -20.92
N ALA A 454 12.30 8.32 -19.70
CA ALA A 454 12.96 9.15 -18.67
C ALA A 454 14.33 9.69 -19.11
N ALA A 455 15.17 8.85 -19.73
CA ALA A 455 16.48 9.29 -20.20
C ALA A 455 16.38 10.33 -21.32
N HIS A 456 15.47 10.14 -22.27
CA HIS A 456 15.26 11.08 -23.37
C HIS A 456 14.82 12.46 -22.87
N LEU A 457 13.82 12.51 -21.99
CA LEU A 457 13.31 13.76 -21.40
C LEU A 457 14.33 14.44 -20.49
N SER A 458 15.08 13.65 -19.73
CA SER A 458 16.17 14.13 -18.86
C SER A 458 17.23 14.88 -19.68
N VAL A 459 17.61 14.34 -20.83
CA VAL A 459 18.57 14.97 -21.75
C VAL A 459 17.98 16.22 -22.39
N GLN A 460 16.73 16.17 -22.81
CA GLN A 460 16.06 17.35 -23.41
C GLN A 460 15.98 18.53 -22.44
N ASP A 461 15.65 18.30 -21.17
CA ASP A 461 15.66 19.32 -20.13
C ASP A 461 17.09 19.82 -19.82
N THR A 462 18.08 18.94 -19.81
CA THR A 462 19.49 19.31 -19.64
C THR A 462 19.98 20.21 -20.76
N ILE A 463 19.63 19.93 -22.03
CA ILE A 463 19.93 20.79 -23.17
C ILE A 463 19.32 22.19 -22.98
N TYR A 464 18.06 22.24 -22.58
CA TYR A 464 17.38 23.53 -22.31
C TYR A 464 18.08 24.31 -21.19
N ASN A 465 18.43 23.65 -20.09
CA ASN A 465 19.09 24.30 -18.96
C ASN A 465 20.50 24.85 -19.31
N ILE A 466 21.19 24.20 -20.24
CA ILE A 466 22.54 24.61 -20.67
C ILE A 466 22.50 25.65 -21.76
N THR A 467 21.57 25.56 -22.71
CA THR A 467 21.53 26.43 -23.91
C THR A 467 20.55 27.61 -23.78
N GLY A 468 19.60 27.55 -22.86
CA GLY A 468 18.48 28.48 -22.74
C GLY A 468 17.46 28.38 -23.90
N GLN A 469 17.61 27.40 -24.80
CA GLN A 469 16.80 27.26 -26.00
C GLN A 469 16.09 25.91 -26.00
N VAL A 470 14.83 25.90 -26.46
CA VAL A 470 14.09 24.66 -26.72
C VAL A 470 14.65 24.04 -28.01
N THR A 471 15.63 23.19 -27.86
CA THR A 471 16.26 22.48 -28.99
C THR A 471 15.89 21.01 -28.92
N SER A 472 15.35 20.46 -30.02
CA SER A 472 15.11 19.04 -30.15
C SER A 472 16.41 18.23 -30.00
N ILE A 473 16.37 17.10 -29.36
CA ILE A 473 17.48 16.15 -29.26
C ILE A 473 18.06 15.83 -30.66
N HIS A 474 17.21 15.72 -31.68
CA HIS A 474 17.60 15.46 -33.05
C HIS A 474 18.38 16.60 -33.72
N ASN A 475 18.27 17.82 -33.22
CA ASN A 475 19.01 19.00 -33.70
C ASN A 475 20.26 19.27 -32.88
N TYR A 476 20.36 18.67 -31.67
CA TYR A 476 21.51 18.82 -30.79
C TYR A 476 22.59 17.78 -31.07
N PHE A 477 22.18 16.53 -31.28
CA PHE A 477 23.08 15.40 -31.55
C PHE A 477 23.18 15.09 -33.04
N HIS A 478 24.21 14.32 -33.40
CA HIS A 478 24.41 13.89 -34.77
C HIS A 478 23.19 13.10 -35.31
N ARG A 479 22.92 13.27 -36.61
CA ARG A 479 21.77 12.67 -37.30
C ARG A 479 21.68 11.12 -37.17
N ASP A 480 22.82 10.45 -36.97
CA ASP A 480 22.90 8.99 -36.82
C ASP A 480 22.71 8.54 -35.35
N SER A 481 22.33 9.46 -34.46
CA SER A 481 21.97 9.13 -33.09
C SER A 481 20.74 8.22 -33.04
N CYS A 482 20.76 7.25 -32.13
CA CYS A 482 19.73 6.22 -32.03
C CYS A 482 18.80 6.49 -30.86
N THR A 483 17.53 6.72 -31.16
CA THR A 483 16.44 6.75 -30.18
C THR A 483 15.41 5.74 -30.63
N TRP A 484 15.25 4.65 -29.88
CA TRP A 484 14.29 3.63 -30.25
C TRP A 484 12.85 4.16 -30.13
N HIS A 485 12.08 3.99 -31.21
CA HIS A 485 10.68 4.36 -31.29
C HIS A 485 9.92 3.38 -32.19
N PRO A 486 8.76 2.82 -31.76
CA PRO A 486 8.05 1.76 -32.51
C PRO A 486 7.57 2.21 -33.90
N HIS A 487 7.36 3.50 -34.12
CA HIS A 487 6.85 4.08 -35.39
C HIS A 487 7.85 4.97 -36.10
N SER A 488 9.14 4.94 -35.71
CA SER A 488 10.16 5.78 -36.34
C SER A 488 10.62 5.20 -37.68
N HIS A 489 10.65 6.05 -38.72
CA HIS A 489 11.29 5.72 -40.00
C HIS A 489 12.84 5.74 -39.93
N ARG A 490 13.44 6.18 -38.82
CA ARG A 490 14.87 6.12 -38.60
C ARG A 490 15.27 4.69 -38.18
N LYS A 491 16.29 4.17 -38.83
CA LYS A 491 16.80 2.80 -38.63
C LYS A 491 17.58 2.67 -37.31
N CYS A 492 16.89 2.78 -36.17
CA CYS A 492 17.45 2.34 -34.88
C CYS A 492 17.07 0.87 -34.69
N PRO A 493 18.03 -0.07 -34.66
CA PRO A 493 17.73 -1.48 -34.50
C PRO A 493 16.99 -1.77 -33.18
N GLU A 494 16.08 -2.73 -33.19
CA GLU A 494 15.32 -3.10 -32.01
C GLU A 494 16.20 -3.59 -30.84
N TYR A 495 17.34 -4.20 -31.13
CA TYR A 495 18.29 -4.64 -30.12
C TYR A 495 19.03 -3.49 -29.40
N TYR A 496 18.81 -2.22 -29.81
CA TYR A 496 19.24 -1.03 -29.07
C TYR A 496 18.15 -0.46 -28.16
N LYS A 497 17.00 -1.12 -28.04
CA LYS A 497 15.91 -0.75 -27.15
C LYS A 497 16.28 -0.96 -25.68
N GLY A 498 15.85 -0.06 -24.82
CA GLY A 498 16.06 -0.09 -23.38
C GLY A 498 17.49 0.32 -22.96
N ASP A 499 17.73 0.37 -21.67
CA ASP A 499 19.00 0.83 -21.09
C ASP A 499 20.18 -0.05 -21.53
N GLU A 500 19.99 -1.36 -21.54
CA GLU A 500 21.01 -2.29 -22.04
C GLU A 500 21.28 -2.10 -23.52
N GLY A 501 20.25 -1.88 -24.32
CA GLY A 501 20.37 -1.61 -25.74
C GLY A 501 21.12 -0.30 -26.02
N ALA A 502 20.89 0.73 -25.23
CA ALA A 502 21.62 2.00 -25.33
C ALA A 502 23.11 1.84 -25.00
N LEU A 503 23.45 1.02 -23.97
CA LEU A 503 24.83 0.68 -23.64
C LEU A 503 25.52 -0.13 -24.75
N ARG A 504 24.80 -1.09 -25.34
CA ARG A 504 25.26 -1.86 -26.50
C ARG A 504 25.55 -0.95 -27.70
N CYS A 505 24.67 0.03 -27.98
CA CYS A 505 24.84 1.01 -29.03
C CYS A 505 26.13 1.82 -28.83
N LEU A 506 26.44 2.23 -27.60
CA LEU A 506 27.71 2.87 -27.27
C LEU A 506 28.90 1.92 -27.52
N ALA A 507 28.81 0.68 -27.07
CA ALA A 507 29.88 -0.32 -27.27
C ALA A 507 30.12 -0.61 -28.76
N GLU A 508 29.13 -0.50 -29.63
CA GLU A 508 29.19 -0.78 -31.06
C GLU A 508 29.57 0.45 -31.91
N GLY A 509 29.83 1.62 -31.30
CA GLY A 509 30.47 2.75 -32.00
C GLY A 509 29.77 4.10 -31.92
N ALA A 510 28.90 4.32 -30.95
CA ALA A 510 28.43 5.66 -30.59
C ALA A 510 29.43 6.37 -29.67
N ASP A 511 29.25 7.66 -29.45
CA ASP A 511 30.12 8.50 -28.62
C ASP A 511 29.62 8.59 -27.16
N VAL A 512 28.31 8.58 -26.96
CA VAL A 512 27.66 8.70 -25.68
C VAL A 512 26.38 7.85 -25.63
N ALA A 513 26.09 7.26 -24.47
CA ALA A 513 24.80 6.66 -24.17
C ALA A 513 24.19 7.29 -22.91
N PHE A 514 22.90 7.59 -22.98
CA PHE A 514 22.12 8.04 -21.84
C PHE A 514 21.25 6.88 -21.34
N LEU A 515 21.47 6.45 -20.11
CA LEU A 515 20.86 5.22 -19.60
C LEU A 515 20.78 5.22 -18.07
N SER A 516 20.15 4.19 -17.52
CA SER A 516 20.08 3.98 -16.08
C SER A 516 21.43 3.64 -15.46
N SER A 517 21.72 4.23 -14.29
CA SER A 517 22.90 3.88 -13.50
C SER A 517 22.99 2.38 -13.16
N ASP A 518 21.87 1.66 -13.13
CA ASP A 518 21.84 0.22 -12.80
C ASP A 518 22.51 -0.64 -13.88
N ILE A 519 22.20 -0.41 -15.14
CA ILE A 519 22.82 -1.15 -16.24
C ILE A 519 24.32 -0.87 -16.28
N TYR A 520 24.72 0.37 -16.03
CA TYR A 520 26.13 0.71 -15.94
C TYR A 520 26.86 -0.06 -14.82
N LYS A 521 26.22 -0.18 -13.64
CA LYS A 521 26.75 -0.96 -12.52
C LYS A 521 26.87 -2.45 -12.89
N LEU A 522 25.80 -3.04 -13.42
CA LEU A 522 25.81 -4.45 -13.83
C LEU A 522 26.93 -4.74 -14.83
N TYR A 523 27.17 -3.83 -15.76
CA TYR A 523 28.26 -3.94 -16.72
C TYR A 523 29.63 -3.86 -16.03
N THR A 524 29.84 -2.86 -15.16
CA THR A 524 31.15 -2.62 -14.51
C THR A 524 31.56 -3.72 -13.54
N VAL A 525 30.60 -4.35 -12.85
CA VAL A 525 30.88 -5.50 -11.95
C VAL A 525 30.90 -6.85 -12.68
N GLY A 526 30.70 -6.88 -14.00
CA GLY A 526 30.73 -8.10 -14.80
C GLY A 526 29.49 -9.00 -14.64
N ASN A 527 28.40 -8.49 -14.12
CA ASN A 527 27.13 -9.23 -13.91
C ASN A 527 26.18 -9.14 -15.12
N LEU A 528 26.53 -8.37 -16.16
CA LEU A 528 25.77 -8.34 -17.40
C LEU A 528 26.25 -9.49 -18.31
N THR A 529 25.39 -10.51 -18.47
CA THR A 529 25.75 -11.79 -19.11
C THR A 529 25.31 -11.92 -20.57
N SER A 530 24.88 -10.82 -21.19
CA SER A 530 24.39 -10.83 -22.58
C SER A 530 25.49 -11.10 -23.58
N ASP A 531 25.18 -11.84 -24.66
CA ASP A 531 26.13 -12.28 -25.68
C ASP A 531 26.96 -11.16 -26.34
N TRP A 532 26.39 -9.96 -26.44
CA TRP A 532 27.09 -8.82 -27.04
C TRP A 532 28.26 -8.32 -26.17
N VAL A 533 28.15 -8.48 -24.82
CA VAL A 533 29.21 -8.07 -23.87
C VAL A 533 30.49 -8.84 -24.13
N ALA A 534 30.38 -10.16 -24.35
CA ALA A 534 31.52 -11.01 -24.68
C ALA A 534 32.14 -10.65 -26.05
N LYS A 535 31.30 -10.27 -27.04
CA LYS A 535 31.74 -9.90 -28.39
C LYS A 535 32.47 -8.57 -28.45
N THR A 536 32.14 -7.63 -27.55
CA THR A 536 32.73 -6.27 -27.52
C THR A 536 34.01 -6.17 -26.69
N LYS A 537 34.55 -7.29 -26.19
CA LYS A 537 35.80 -7.39 -25.40
C LYS A 537 35.86 -6.42 -24.24
N GLN A 538 34.80 -6.37 -23.42
CA GLN A 538 34.68 -5.53 -22.22
C GLN A 538 35.30 -4.12 -22.39
N LYS A 539 34.74 -3.31 -23.27
CA LYS A 539 35.17 -1.91 -23.43
C LYS A 539 35.01 -1.21 -22.11
N SER A 540 35.97 -0.37 -21.76
CA SER A 540 35.92 0.44 -20.56
C SER A 540 35.17 1.76 -20.81
N PHE A 541 34.28 2.10 -19.93
CA PHE A 541 33.44 3.30 -19.98
C PHE A 541 33.60 4.11 -18.69
N LYS A 542 33.30 5.39 -18.77
CA LYS A 542 33.24 6.31 -17.63
C LYS A 542 31.95 7.13 -17.67
N ILE A 543 31.55 7.66 -16.52
CA ILE A 543 30.40 8.55 -16.41
C ILE A 543 30.88 9.97 -16.66
N LEU A 544 30.15 10.70 -17.52
CA LEU A 544 30.37 12.12 -17.77
C LEU A 544 29.45 12.94 -16.85
N CYS A 545 30.04 13.81 -16.03
CA CYS A 545 29.28 14.73 -15.19
C CYS A 545 28.69 15.86 -16.03
N PRO A 546 27.39 16.18 -15.90
CA PRO A 546 26.73 17.18 -16.78
C PRO A 546 27.34 18.58 -16.70
N TYR A 547 27.79 18.99 -15.52
CA TYR A 547 28.25 20.34 -15.22
C TYR A 547 29.77 20.47 -15.01
N GLY A 548 30.52 19.43 -15.38
CA GLY A 548 31.99 19.52 -15.43
C GLY A 548 32.69 19.59 -14.09
N SER A 549 32.42 18.74 -13.15
CA SER A 549 33.23 18.59 -11.94
C SER A 549 34.03 17.27 -11.99
N ASN A 550 35.34 17.38 -12.13
CA ASN A 550 36.25 16.24 -12.22
C ASN A 550 36.51 15.57 -10.85
N GLU A 551 36.05 16.15 -9.75
CA GLU A 551 36.36 15.64 -8.40
C GLU A 551 35.62 14.34 -8.02
N HIS A 552 34.57 13.97 -8.75
CA HIS A 552 33.73 12.80 -8.43
C HIS A 552 33.44 11.87 -9.62
N GLY A 553 34.21 11.93 -10.65
CA GLY A 553 33.99 11.32 -11.99
C GLY A 553 33.74 9.82 -12.09
N SER A 554 33.70 9.08 -10.97
CA SER A 554 33.35 7.65 -10.95
C SER A 554 32.07 7.34 -10.18
N LYS A 555 31.46 8.33 -9.49
CA LYS A 555 30.28 8.10 -8.64
C LYS A 555 29.05 8.75 -9.25
N PHE A 556 28.13 7.91 -9.75
CA PHE A 556 26.90 8.37 -10.38
C PHE A 556 26.03 9.20 -9.44
N GLU A 557 26.14 9.03 -8.11
CA GLU A 557 25.40 9.80 -7.11
C GLU A 557 25.57 11.31 -7.23
N TYR A 558 26.64 11.76 -7.87
CA TYR A 558 26.93 13.18 -8.09
C TYR A 558 26.82 13.59 -9.55
N CYS A 559 26.91 12.63 -10.48
CA CYS A 559 27.04 12.86 -11.93
C CYS A 559 25.79 12.42 -12.73
N TYR A 560 24.62 12.22 -12.11
CA TYR A 560 23.37 11.97 -12.83
C TYR A 560 22.76 13.27 -13.40
N LEU A 561 22.00 13.15 -14.49
CA LEU A 561 21.23 14.27 -15.05
C LEU A 561 19.99 14.53 -14.21
N HIS A 562 19.07 13.56 -14.20
CA HIS A 562 17.85 13.56 -13.39
C HIS A 562 17.60 12.17 -12.81
N TRP A 563 16.78 12.12 -11.78
CA TRP A 563 16.29 10.88 -11.20
C TRP A 563 14.76 10.85 -11.18
N THR A 564 14.18 9.65 -11.21
CA THR A 564 12.75 9.43 -11.05
C THR A 564 12.49 8.16 -10.27
N SER A 565 11.26 7.99 -9.81
CA SER A 565 10.78 6.75 -9.23
C SER A 565 10.68 5.64 -10.28
N ARG A 566 10.76 4.39 -9.87
CA ARG A 566 10.61 3.25 -10.79
C ARG A 566 9.16 2.95 -11.12
N GLY A 567 8.27 3.02 -10.12
CA GLY A 567 6.84 2.78 -10.28
C GLY A 567 6.04 4.06 -10.10
N HIS A 568 5.17 4.35 -11.07
CA HIS A 568 4.29 5.49 -11.11
C HIS A 568 2.84 4.99 -11.10
N PHE A 569 2.10 5.28 -10.04
CA PHE A 569 0.68 4.95 -9.94
C PHE A 569 -0.12 5.97 -10.74
N MET A 570 -0.79 5.49 -11.77
CA MET A 570 -1.61 6.28 -12.68
C MET A 570 -3.08 5.97 -12.48
N THR A 571 -3.91 6.99 -12.53
CA THR A 571 -5.37 6.88 -12.42
C THR A 571 -6.07 7.65 -13.53
N HIS A 572 -7.33 7.31 -13.78
CA HIS A 572 -8.14 8.05 -14.75
C HIS A 572 -8.47 9.47 -14.27
N ASN A 573 -8.79 10.34 -15.20
CA ASN A 573 -9.28 11.68 -14.88
C ASN A 573 -10.71 11.59 -14.33
N SER A 574 -10.85 11.71 -13.02
CA SER A 574 -12.08 11.59 -12.26
C SER A 574 -12.29 12.79 -11.33
N THR A 575 -13.38 12.74 -10.54
CA THR A 575 -13.64 13.77 -9.51
C THR A 575 -12.50 13.84 -8.48
N ILE A 576 -12.35 15.00 -7.86
CA ILE A 576 -11.35 15.20 -6.79
C ILE A 576 -11.61 14.20 -5.65
N ALA A 577 -12.88 13.96 -5.30
CA ALA A 577 -13.26 13.01 -4.26
C ALA A 577 -12.75 11.59 -4.57
N ARG A 578 -12.94 11.10 -5.81
CA ARG A 578 -12.46 9.77 -6.21
C ARG A 578 -10.94 9.68 -6.22
N ARG A 579 -10.23 10.70 -6.72
CA ARG A 579 -8.77 10.72 -6.69
C ARG A 579 -8.22 10.72 -5.25
N ASN A 580 -8.82 11.51 -4.37
CA ASN A 580 -8.46 11.53 -2.96
C ASN A 580 -8.71 10.17 -2.29
N GLU A 581 -9.80 9.51 -2.64
CA GLU A 581 -10.14 8.16 -2.17
C GLU A 581 -9.07 7.14 -2.60
N ILE A 582 -8.68 7.14 -3.87
CA ILE A 582 -7.60 6.26 -4.39
C ILE A 582 -6.28 6.56 -3.68
N TYR A 583 -5.91 7.83 -3.55
CA TYR A 583 -4.71 8.26 -2.85
C TYR A 583 -4.68 7.75 -1.40
N ASN A 584 -5.77 7.94 -0.65
CA ASN A 584 -5.84 7.55 0.75
C ASN A 584 -5.84 6.03 0.92
N THR A 585 -6.53 5.28 0.06
CA THR A 585 -6.52 3.81 0.09
C THR A 585 -5.13 3.25 -0.12
N LEU A 586 -4.41 3.71 -1.16
CA LEU A 586 -3.04 3.27 -1.44
C LEU A 586 -2.06 3.69 -0.34
N SER A 587 -2.21 4.90 0.20
CA SER A 587 -1.37 5.40 1.31
C SER A 587 -1.61 4.63 2.60
N ASP A 588 -2.83 4.19 2.85
CA ASP A 588 -3.17 3.38 4.02
C ASP A 588 -2.60 1.96 3.91
N MET A 589 -2.62 1.37 2.72
CA MET A 589 -1.94 0.11 2.45
C MET A 589 -0.41 0.23 2.66
N ASP A 590 0.21 1.31 2.18
CA ASP A 590 1.63 1.58 2.42
C ASP A 590 1.95 1.73 3.91
N ARG A 591 1.09 2.41 4.66
CA ARG A 591 1.20 2.56 6.12
C ARG A 591 1.14 1.21 6.85
N LEU A 592 0.25 0.32 6.46
CA LEU A 592 0.01 -0.96 7.13
C LEU A 592 0.96 -2.06 6.68
N PHE A 593 1.30 -2.11 5.38
CA PHE A 593 2.04 -3.22 4.76
C PHE A 593 3.39 -2.80 4.19
N GLY A 594 3.73 -1.52 4.24
CA GLY A 594 5.01 -0.96 3.81
C GLY A 594 6.13 -1.18 4.83
N LYS A 595 7.32 -0.68 4.51
CA LYS A 595 8.52 -0.85 5.35
C LYS A 595 8.48 -0.04 6.65
N THR A 596 7.63 0.97 6.74
CA THR A 596 7.53 1.87 7.91
C THR A 596 6.63 1.33 9.03
N TYR A 597 5.86 0.29 8.77
CA TYR A 597 4.99 -0.32 9.78
C TYR A 597 5.80 -0.88 10.96
N LYS A 598 5.40 -0.53 12.18
CA LYS A 598 6.18 -0.77 13.40
C LYS A 598 5.89 -2.09 14.10
N SER A 599 5.04 -2.96 13.56
CA SER A 599 4.78 -4.27 14.15
C SER A 599 6.03 -5.16 14.15
N GLU A 600 6.20 -5.97 15.17
CA GLU A 600 7.31 -6.94 15.28
C GLU A 600 7.25 -7.95 14.12
N THR A 601 6.07 -8.49 13.83
CA THR A 601 5.84 -9.36 12.67
C THR A 601 4.83 -8.73 11.73
N ARG A 602 5.09 -8.82 10.42
CA ARG A 602 4.19 -8.23 9.41
C ARG A 602 3.08 -9.20 9.03
N PRO A 603 1.84 -8.71 8.91
CA PRO A 603 0.76 -9.51 8.34
C PRO A 603 0.99 -9.79 6.85
N PHE A 604 1.44 -8.78 6.11
CA PHE A 604 1.74 -8.84 4.68
C PHE A 604 2.90 -7.90 4.33
N THR A 605 3.72 -8.27 3.36
CA THR A 605 4.83 -7.46 2.85
C THR A 605 4.50 -6.93 1.47
N MET A 606 4.22 -5.63 1.40
CA MET A 606 3.90 -4.96 0.15
C MET A 606 5.11 -4.91 -0.79
N TYR A 607 6.29 -4.53 -0.27
CA TYR A 607 7.55 -4.43 -1.01
C TYR A 607 8.51 -5.54 -0.59
N GLY A 608 8.92 -6.35 -1.54
CA GLY A 608 9.84 -7.47 -1.33
C GLY A 608 9.52 -8.69 -2.17
N ILE A 609 10.36 -9.68 -2.04
CA ILE A 609 10.27 -10.94 -2.79
C ILE A 609 8.92 -11.63 -2.53
N PHE A 610 8.25 -12.03 -3.59
CA PHE A 610 6.99 -12.78 -3.53
C PHE A 610 7.11 -14.09 -4.31
N ASP A 611 6.85 -15.22 -3.65
CA ASP A 611 6.99 -16.57 -4.23
C ASP A 611 8.34 -16.76 -4.97
N LYS A 612 9.45 -16.33 -4.35
CA LYS A 612 10.82 -16.38 -4.88
C LYS A 612 11.08 -15.52 -6.12
N ARG A 613 10.19 -14.59 -6.43
CA ARG A 613 10.34 -13.65 -7.55
C ARG A 613 10.50 -12.23 -7.04
N ASN A 614 11.41 -11.49 -7.68
CA ASN A 614 11.65 -10.09 -7.37
C ASN A 614 10.67 -9.18 -8.12
N ASN A 615 10.41 -8.01 -7.58
CA ASN A 615 9.66 -6.93 -8.21
C ASN A 615 8.26 -7.36 -8.69
N VAL A 616 7.57 -8.18 -7.89
CA VAL A 616 6.19 -8.57 -8.18
C VAL A 616 5.25 -7.49 -7.67
N LEU A 617 4.44 -6.92 -8.56
CA LEU A 617 3.48 -5.84 -8.33
C LEU A 617 4.12 -4.49 -7.98
N PHE A 618 5.13 -4.47 -7.13
CA PHE A 618 5.92 -3.31 -6.70
C PHE A 618 7.40 -3.66 -6.74
N HIS A 619 8.27 -2.65 -6.83
CA HIS A 619 9.72 -2.87 -6.72
C HIS A 619 10.11 -3.22 -5.28
N ASP A 620 10.98 -4.20 -5.13
CA ASP A 620 11.43 -4.69 -3.81
C ASP A 620 12.19 -3.62 -3.01
N SER A 621 12.85 -2.70 -3.71
CA SER A 621 13.61 -1.59 -3.14
C SER A 621 12.74 -0.43 -2.65
N THR A 622 11.45 -0.42 -2.95
CA THR A 622 10.53 0.65 -2.50
C THR A 622 10.48 0.73 -0.98
N ASP A 623 10.60 1.93 -0.44
CA ASP A 623 10.51 2.19 1.00
C ASP A 623 9.12 2.70 1.40
N SER A 624 8.50 3.51 0.54
CA SER A 624 7.18 4.09 0.77
C SER A 624 6.57 4.62 -0.52
N LEU A 625 5.27 4.91 -0.48
CA LEU A 625 4.59 5.68 -1.53
C LEU A 625 4.64 7.17 -1.20
N LYS A 626 4.91 8.02 -2.20
CA LYS A 626 4.98 9.48 -2.07
C LYS A 626 4.13 10.15 -3.14
N GLY A 627 3.47 11.24 -2.77
CA GLY A 627 2.83 12.14 -3.73
C GLY A 627 3.85 13.05 -4.43
N SER A 628 3.48 13.60 -5.58
CA SER A 628 4.33 14.52 -6.35
C SER A 628 4.85 15.70 -5.51
N GLN A 629 4.02 16.27 -4.66
CA GLN A 629 4.40 17.39 -3.81
C GLN A 629 5.46 17.03 -2.75
N ASP A 630 5.41 15.80 -2.24
CA ASP A 630 6.40 15.32 -1.28
C ASP A 630 7.74 15.10 -1.95
N LEU A 631 7.75 14.55 -3.17
CA LEU A 631 8.96 14.38 -3.98
C LEU A 631 9.63 15.73 -4.28
N LYS A 632 8.84 16.78 -4.53
CA LYS A 632 9.36 18.13 -4.77
C LYS A 632 9.98 18.78 -3.54
N LYS A 633 9.35 18.61 -2.37
CA LYS A 633 9.80 19.26 -1.13
C LYS A 633 11.09 18.67 -0.55
N ASP A 634 11.13 17.35 -0.44
CA ASP A 634 12.15 16.67 0.34
C ASP A 634 13.36 16.24 -0.49
N TYR A 635 13.19 16.10 -1.82
CA TYR A 635 14.16 15.44 -2.70
C TYR A 635 14.40 16.22 -4.00
N ALA A 636 14.20 17.54 -3.96
CA ALA A 636 14.05 18.41 -5.13
C ALA A 636 15.27 18.50 -6.08
N LYS A 637 16.44 17.98 -5.72
CA LYS A 637 17.60 18.10 -6.60
C LYS A 637 17.48 17.15 -7.79
N ARG A 638 17.17 17.74 -8.96
CA ARG A 638 17.09 17.05 -10.27
C ARG A 638 16.07 15.90 -10.34
N SER A 639 14.94 16.04 -9.63
CA SER A 639 13.79 15.16 -9.83
C SER A 639 13.16 15.40 -11.22
N MET A 640 12.68 14.31 -11.83
CA MET A 640 11.95 14.39 -13.12
C MET A 640 10.53 14.99 -12.99
N GLU A 641 10.02 15.21 -11.77
CA GLU A 641 8.62 15.66 -11.58
C GLU A 641 8.34 17.00 -12.27
N ASP A 642 9.26 17.97 -12.15
CA ASP A 642 9.11 19.26 -12.83
C ASP A 642 9.24 19.12 -14.36
N VAL A 643 10.07 18.18 -14.81
CA VAL A 643 10.23 17.87 -16.25
C VAL A 643 8.95 17.27 -16.81
N TYR A 644 8.35 16.31 -16.11
CA TYR A 644 7.09 15.69 -16.52
C TYR A 644 5.94 16.70 -16.54
N GLU A 645 5.82 17.59 -15.56
CA GLU A 645 4.80 18.64 -15.54
C GLU A 645 4.97 19.65 -16.69
N LYS A 646 6.19 20.09 -16.91
CA LYS A 646 6.53 21.00 -18.02
C LYS A 646 6.18 20.36 -19.37
N TYR A 647 6.52 19.10 -19.54
CA TYR A 647 6.23 18.36 -20.76
C TYR A 647 4.73 18.11 -20.94
N ALA A 648 4.01 17.77 -19.88
CA ALA A 648 2.56 17.62 -19.90
C ALA A 648 1.83 18.94 -20.26
N SER A 649 2.29 20.08 -19.75
CA SER A 649 1.70 21.39 -20.07
C SER A 649 1.83 21.74 -21.57
N GLN A 650 2.89 21.33 -22.23
CA GLN A 650 3.07 21.49 -23.67
C GLN A 650 2.06 20.67 -24.49
N PHE A 651 1.71 19.46 -24.05
CA PHE A 651 0.67 18.65 -24.73
C PHE A 651 -0.72 19.27 -24.63
N TYR A 652 -1.09 19.83 -23.48
CA TYR A 652 -2.40 20.46 -23.32
C TYR A 652 -2.54 21.69 -24.21
N THR A 653 -1.47 22.47 -24.43
CA THR A 653 -1.48 23.60 -25.34
C THR A 653 -1.56 23.18 -26.80
N ASP A 654 -0.85 22.12 -27.19
CA ASP A 654 -0.87 21.61 -28.57
C ASP A 654 -2.19 20.88 -28.88
N TYR A 655 -2.77 20.17 -27.90
CA TYR A 655 -4.07 19.50 -28.05
C TYR A 655 -5.21 20.53 -28.16
N SER A 656 -5.20 21.58 -27.35
CA SER A 656 -6.17 22.68 -27.46
C SER A 656 -6.04 23.42 -28.77
N ALA A 657 -4.83 23.66 -29.27
CA ALA A 657 -4.58 24.28 -30.56
C ALA A 657 -4.99 23.36 -31.73
N SER A 658 -4.73 22.07 -31.65
CA SER A 658 -5.14 21.09 -32.66
C SER A 658 -6.64 20.83 -32.66
N ALA A 659 -7.29 20.78 -31.49
CA ALA A 659 -8.73 20.69 -31.35
C ALA A 659 -9.43 21.94 -31.87
N ALA A 660 -8.90 23.14 -31.58
CA ALA A 660 -9.39 24.38 -32.13
C ALA A 660 -9.23 24.41 -33.67
N LYS A 661 -8.11 23.95 -34.23
CA LYS A 661 -7.92 23.81 -35.68
C LYS A 661 -8.91 22.80 -36.29
N LYS A 662 -9.13 21.64 -35.66
CA LYS A 662 -10.14 20.67 -36.12
C LYS A 662 -11.57 21.23 -36.04
N PHE A 663 -11.88 21.98 -34.98
CA PHE A 663 -13.19 22.61 -34.83
C PHE A 663 -13.40 23.72 -35.89
N ILE A 664 -12.38 24.53 -36.15
CA ILE A 664 -12.41 25.56 -37.20
C ILE A 664 -12.53 24.88 -38.59
N PHE A 665 -11.77 23.82 -38.86
CA PHE A 665 -11.86 23.09 -40.14
C PHE A 665 -13.23 22.43 -40.35
N ASN A 666 -13.86 21.90 -39.30
CA ASN A 666 -15.21 21.36 -39.37
C ASN A 666 -16.27 22.47 -39.61
N ILE A 667 -16.13 23.65 -38.96
CA ILE A 667 -17.07 24.75 -39.18
C ILE A 667 -16.95 25.27 -40.63
N TYR A 668 -15.73 25.44 -41.17
CA TYR A 668 -15.54 25.82 -42.56
C TYR A 668 -15.96 24.75 -43.56
N GLY A 669 -15.78 23.45 -43.22
CA GLY A 669 -16.25 22.33 -44.00
C GLY A 669 -17.79 22.28 -44.10
N TYR A 670 -18.48 22.45 -42.96
CA TYR A 670 -19.98 22.47 -42.94
C TYR A 670 -20.53 23.75 -43.62
N SER A 671 -19.89 24.90 -43.49
CA SER A 671 -20.32 26.10 -44.19
C SER A 671 -20.12 26.01 -45.72
N ALA A 672 -19.04 25.36 -46.17
CA ALA A 672 -18.79 25.11 -47.59
C ALA A 672 -19.84 24.11 -48.16
N PHE A 673 -20.16 23.06 -47.44
CA PHE A 673 -21.23 22.11 -47.84
C PHE A 673 -22.61 22.75 -47.85
N ALA A 674 -22.94 23.58 -46.85
CA ALA A 674 -24.19 24.32 -46.82
C ALA A 674 -24.33 25.32 -47.99
N PHE A 675 -23.23 25.97 -48.36
CA PHE A 675 -23.19 26.89 -49.52
C PHE A 675 -23.35 26.14 -50.85
N ILE A 676 -22.71 24.97 -50.98
CA ILE A 676 -22.84 24.11 -52.16
C ILE A 676 -24.27 23.58 -52.28
N TYR A 677 -24.88 23.16 -51.16
CA TYR A 677 -26.25 22.67 -51.11
C TYR A 677 -27.26 23.77 -51.46
N LEU A 678 -27.06 25.00 -51.02
CA LEU A 678 -27.88 26.17 -51.37
C LEU A 678 -27.76 26.55 -52.84
N ILE A 679 -26.59 26.39 -53.45
CA ILE A 679 -26.35 26.64 -54.86
C ILE A 679 -27.05 25.56 -55.72
N ILE A 680 -26.93 24.29 -55.31
CA ILE A 680 -27.57 23.18 -56.02
C ILE A 680 -29.11 23.27 -55.90
N CYS A 681 -29.65 23.61 -54.73
CA CYS A 681 -31.11 23.82 -54.57
C CYS A 681 -31.62 25.03 -55.37
N ARG A 682 -30.83 26.09 -55.60
CA ARG A 682 -31.23 27.17 -56.47
C ARG A 682 -31.22 26.82 -57.95
N PHE A 683 -30.40 25.86 -58.39
CA PHE A 683 -30.38 25.40 -59.80
C PHE A 683 -31.52 24.43 -60.13
N PHE A 684 -32.07 23.69 -59.12
CA PHE A 684 -33.19 22.79 -59.35
C PHE A 684 -34.58 23.41 -59.21
N TYR A 685 -34.70 24.67 -58.72
CA TYR A 685 -35.99 25.39 -58.64
C TYR A 685 -36.18 26.43 -59.74
N SER A 686 -35.31 26.43 -60.78
CA SER A 686 -35.45 27.33 -61.97
C SER A 686 -35.69 26.56 -63.24
N PHE A 687 -36.34 25.39 -63.19
CA PHE A 687 -36.93 24.72 -64.38
C PHE A 687 -38.35 24.29 -64.09
#